data_eac2587183e1fc288df94fd8292e32fe
#
_entry.id   eac2587183e1fc288df94fd8292e32fe
#
_cell.length_a   1.000
_cell.length_b   1.000
_cell.length_c   1.000
_cell.angle_alpha   90.00
_cell.angle_beta   90.00
_cell.angle_gamma   90.00
#
_symmetry.space_group_name_H-M   'P 1'
#
loop_
_entity.id
_entity.type
_entity.pdbx_description
1 polymer ?
#
loop_
_entity_poly.entity_id
_entity_poly.type
_entity_poly.pdbx_seq_one_letter_code
_entity_poly.pdbx_strand_id
1 'polypeptide(L)'
;MTIHSALRLTPIALSLLLCHGAARADDLVLQRVLIDGSRASQLGIADSANAGSLTQKQLEMRTVYRPGELLEAAPGLIATQHSGEGKANQFFLRGFNLDHGTDLRTSVDDMPVNQRSHAHGQGWTDLNFLIPELAARMDYRKGPYSARDGDFASAGAASITYANRLTQTTGSASIGQNGFARALLAGSPEAGAGNLLYALEAMHNDGPFTRPDDYRKVNAVLRYSQGYANNGFTVSAMAYRASWNATDQIPQRAVDDGSLGRFDAIDDSDGGQARRYSVSGVWRRTGAEQASKVNAYVIRNQLDLYSNFTYFLNDPVNGDQFSQPDRRVTSGVDATHTWHGHGTGIKADVTVGLQLQNDNIFNGLYNTRRRERLSTTREDHVVESSLGLFAEYQVRWSEKLRSVAGLRADSYRFDVRSSDMTGGAARSRDHQLSPSLNLIFGPWAQTEWYLNAGNGFHSNDARGAVDRAAPAPGLARTRGLEVGMRSELLPKVQSALSLYRLDMASELVYVGDAGNTEAGPASRRTGIELSNYYKPFKWLSLDLDLAFAKARARGAGVAAGEERIAGAVEGVGQFALSVDRGPWSGALRLRYVGARPLVEDNSVRAAGSTTMNGRIGYRLANGLLLEIEGFNLTRRRDSAIAYYYASRLDGESAARDDVHFHPIESRSLRLTLVKKW
;
A
#
# COMPACT_ATOMS: atom_id res chain seq x y z
N MET A 1 -5.07 1.88 48.16
CA MET A 1 -5.51 3.27 48.24
C MET A 1 -5.98 3.66 46.86
N THR A 2 -7.29 3.62 46.69
CA THR A 2 -8.03 3.79 45.42
C THR A 2 -8.11 5.26 45.01
N ILE A 3 -7.75 5.59 43.75
CA ILE A 3 -8.13 6.85 43.17
C ILE A 3 -8.81 6.56 41.80
N HIS A 4 -10.13 6.69 41.81
CA HIS A 4 -11.00 6.82 40.67
C HIS A 4 -10.88 8.27 40.12
N SER A 5 -10.54 8.44 38.87
CA SER A 5 -10.80 9.68 38.13
C SER A 5 -11.76 9.38 36.98
N ALA A 6 -13.02 9.76 37.20
CA ALA A 6 -14.09 9.68 36.25
C ALA A 6 -13.92 10.81 35.20
N LEU A 7 -13.78 10.44 33.92
CA LEU A 7 -14.01 11.37 32.81
C LEU A 7 -15.51 11.65 32.70
N ARG A 8 -15.90 12.90 32.92
CA ARG A 8 -17.23 13.40 32.61
C ARG A 8 -17.30 13.69 31.09
N LEU A 9 -18.01 12.86 30.36
CA LEU A 9 -18.47 13.14 29.00
C LEU A 9 -19.73 14.01 29.11
N THR A 10 -19.67 15.24 28.63
CA THR A 10 -20.85 16.08 28.39
C THR A 10 -21.55 15.62 27.09
N PRO A 11 -22.86 15.35 27.09
CA PRO A 11 -23.57 14.96 25.89
C PRO A 11 -23.82 16.18 25.01
N ILE A 12 -23.22 16.21 23.82
CA ILE A 12 -23.67 17.11 22.74
C ILE A 12 -24.88 16.43 22.09
N ALA A 13 -26.05 16.96 22.34
CA ALA A 13 -27.30 16.56 21.72
C ALA A 13 -27.30 17.00 20.24
N LEU A 14 -27.20 16.03 19.34
CA LEU A 14 -27.33 16.23 17.91
C LEU A 14 -28.83 16.16 17.57
N SER A 15 -29.47 17.31 17.39
CA SER A 15 -30.88 17.41 16.96
C SER A 15 -30.95 17.11 15.47
N LEU A 16 -31.44 15.92 15.10
CA LEU A 16 -31.80 15.55 13.74
C LEU A 16 -33.17 16.11 13.39
N LEU A 17 -33.20 17.17 12.61
CA LEU A 17 -34.40 17.65 11.91
C LEU A 17 -34.68 16.75 10.68
N LEU A 18 -35.70 15.93 10.77
CA LEU A 18 -36.25 15.17 9.66
C LEU A 18 -37.16 16.10 8.84
N CYS A 19 -36.66 16.60 7.71
CA CYS A 19 -37.51 17.17 6.67
C CYS A 19 -37.78 16.10 5.60
N HIS A 20 -39.01 15.59 5.55
CA HIS A 20 -39.49 14.76 4.45
C HIS A 20 -39.87 15.68 3.29
N GLY A 21 -39.07 15.65 2.23
CA GLY A 21 -39.41 16.20 0.93
C GLY A 21 -39.25 15.10 -0.12
N ALA A 22 -40.38 14.63 -0.68
CA ALA A 22 -40.33 13.70 -1.81
C ALA A 22 -39.82 14.45 -3.05
N ALA A 23 -38.59 14.21 -3.45
CA ALA A 23 -38.04 14.65 -4.73
C ALA A 23 -38.14 13.51 -5.74
N ARG A 24 -38.78 13.78 -6.88
CA ARG A 24 -38.81 12.89 -8.06
C ARG A 24 -37.35 12.70 -8.54
N ALA A 25 -37.01 11.43 -8.73
CA ALA A 25 -35.75 11.03 -9.33
C ALA A 25 -35.76 11.35 -10.83
N ASP A 26 -35.12 12.44 -11.23
CA ASP A 26 -34.67 12.60 -12.60
C ASP A 26 -33.34 11.81 -12.75
N ASP A 27 -33.27 11.04 -13.85
CA ASP A 27 -32.17 10.15 -14.21
C ASP A 27 -30.84 10.93 -14.29
N LEU A 28 -30.12 11.01 -13.20
CA LEU A 28 -28.70 11.29 -13.22
C LEU A 28 -28.02 10.09 -13.88
N VAL A 29 -27.36 10.35 -15.00
CA VAL A 29 -26.53 9.39 -15.72
C VAL A 29 -25.47 8.86 -14.77
N LEU A 30 -25.82 7.82 -14.02
CA LEU A 30 -24.86 6.97 -13.34
C LEU A 30 -23.84 6.54 -14.39
N GLN A 31 -22.58 6.89 -14.20
CA GLN A 31 -21.50 6.30 -14.98
C GLN A 31 -21.77 4.79 -15.04
N ARG A 32 -22.15 4.31 -16.20
CA ARG A 32 -22.34 2.89 -16.47
C ARG A 32 -21.04 2.21 -16.03
N VAL A 33 -21.08 1.51 -14.90
CA VAL A 33 -20.03 0.57 -14.55
C VAL A 33 -20.00 -0.39 -15.73
N LEU A 34 -18.96 -0.27 -16.54
CA LEU A 34 -18.82 -1.13 -17.73
C LEU A 34 -18.63 -2.55 -17.22
N ILE A 35 -19.68 -3.33 -17.24
CA ILE A 35 -19.72 -4.76 -16.90
C ILE A 35 -18.79 -5.58 -17.82
N ASP A 36 -18.21 -4.94 -18.81
CA ASP A 36 -17.48 -5.54 -19.93
C ASP A 36 -15.96 -5.78 -19.63
N GLY A 37 -15.48 -5.56 -18.39
CA GLY A 37 -14.08 -5.77 -18.03
C GLY A 37 -13.07 -4.93 -18.83
N SER A 38 -13.52 -3.92 -19.56
CA SER A 38 -12.66 -2.94 -20.21
C SER A 38 -12.23 -1.88 -19.21
N ARG A 39 -11.00 -1.36 -19.33
CA ARG A 39 -10.58 -0.18 -18.60
C ARG A 39 -11.45 1.00 -19.06
N ALA A 40 -12.13 1.67 -18.14
CA ALA A 40 -12.92 2.86 -18.48
C ALA A 40 -12.01 3.96 -19.03
N SER A 41 -12.48 4.68 -20.07
CA SER A 41 -11.77 5.87 -20.55
C SER A 41 -11.61 6.87 -19.42
N GLN A 42 -10.42 7.42 -19.30
CA GLN A 42 -10.08 8.46 -18.32
C GLN A 42 -10.00 9.85 -18.99
N LEU A 43 -10.20 9.94 -20.31
CA LEU A 43 -10.26 11.22 -21.01
C LEU A 43 -11.46 12.04 -20.51
N GLY A 44 -11.25 13.29 -20.23
CA GLY A 44 -12.26 14.19 -19.67
C GLY A 44 -12.48 14.03 -18.15
N ILE A 45 -11.84 13.04 -17.50
CA ILE A 45 -12.06 12.69 -16.09
C ILE A 45 -10.77 12.84 -15.27
N ALA A 46 -9.66 12.21 -15.71
CA ALA A 46 -8.42 12.21 -14.96
C ALA A 46 -7.78 13.59 -14.83
N ASP A 47 -7.16 13.85 -13.68
CA ASP A 47 -6.43 15.08 -13.38
C ASP A 47 -4.93 14.95 -13.65
N SER A 48 -4.44 13.75 -13.89
CA SER A 48 -3.05 13.42 -14.22
C SER A 48 -2.98 12.25 -15.20
N ALA A 49 -1.92 12.20 -15.99
CA ALA A 49 -1.63 11.05 -16.85
C ALA A 49 -1.43 9.76 -16.04
N ASN A 50 -0.98 9.87 -14.81
CA ASN A 50 -0.65 8.77 -13.92
C ASN A 50 -1.71 8.50 -12.83
N ALA A 51 -2.96 8.85 -13.08
CA ALA A 51 -4.09 8.44 -12.26
C ALA A 51 -4.92 7.38 -12.98
N GLY A 52 -5.53 6.47 -12.27
CA GLY A 52 -6.38 5.45 -12.88
C GLY A 52 -7.23 4.69 -11.88
N SER A 53 -8.17 3.94 -12.44
CA SER A 53 -9.11 3.12 -11.70
C SER A 53 -9.22 1.75 -12.34
N LEU A 54 -9.15 0.70 -11.52
CA LEU A 54 -9.33 -0.68 -11.93
C LEU A 54 -10.63 -1.23 -11.33
N THR A 55 -11.39 -1.94 -12.14
CA THR A 55 -12.64 -2.60 -11.76
C THR A 55 -12.35 -3.96 -11.11
N GLN A 56 -13.35 -4.50 -10.40
CA GLN A 56 -13.28 -5.85 -9.83
C GLN A 56 -12.83 -6.90 -10.84
N LYS A 57 -13.41 -6.90 -12.05
CA LYS A 57 -13.06 -7.88 -13.08
C LYS A 57 -11.59 -7.80 -13.51
N GLN A 58 -11.01 -6.60 -13.57
CA GLN A 58 -9.58 -6.42 -13.88
C GLN A 58 -8.70 -6.91 -12.73
N LEU A 59 -9.13 -6.73 -11.48
CA LEU A 59 -8.42 -7.23 -10.30
C LEU A 59 -8.50 -8.74 -10.20
N GLU A 60 -9.67 -9.35 -10.44
CA GLU A 60 -9.89 -10.81 -10.46
C GLU A 60 -9.05 -11.55 -11.52
N MET A 61 -8.69 -10.89 -12.62
CA MET A 61 -7.86 -11.50 -13.66
C MET A 61 -6.36 -11.52 -13.32
N ARG A 62 -5.94 -10.93 -12.21
CA ARG A 62 -4.53 -10.91 -11.78
C ARG A 62 -4.19 -12.16 -10.98
N THR A 63 -3.05 -12.75 -11.29
CA THR A 63 -2.43 -13.77 -10.41
C THR A 63 -1.77 -13.04 -9.24
N VAL A 64 -2.17 -13.36 -8.02
CA VAL A 64 -1.70 -12.73 -6.79
C VAL A 64 -1.18 -13.82 -5.85
N TYR A 65 0.11 -13.81 -5.55
CA TYR A 65 0.69 -14.75 -4.61
C TYR A 65 0.35 -14.36 -3.17
N ARG A 66 0.50 -13.06 -2.84
CA ARG A 66 0.15 -12.42 -1.55
C ARG A 66 -0.81 -11.25 -1.76
N PRO A 67 -1.73 -10.96 -0.82
CA PRO A 67 -2.72 -9.89 -0.98
C PRO A 67 -2.13 -8.51 -1.31
N GLY A 68 -0.96 -8.16 -0.76
CA GLY A 68 -0.29 -6.89 -1.03
C GLY A 68 0.15 -6.69 -2.49
N GLU A 69 0.35 -7.79 -3.25
CA GLU A 69 0.65 -7.73 -4.69
C GLU A 69 -0.52 -7.18 -5.53
N LEU A 70 -1.73 -7.06 -4.94
CA LEU A 70 -2.85 -6.42 -5.60
C LEU A 70 -2.52 -4.96 -5.96
N LEU A 71 -1.69 -4.29 -5.17
CA LEU A 71 -1.23 -2.92 -5.46
C LEU A 71 -0.40 -2.82 -6.76
N GLU A 72 0.23 -3.90 -7.23
CA GLU A 72 0.91 -3.93 -8.53
C GLU A 72 -0.04 -3.73 -9.72
N ALA A 73 -1.33 -3.62 -9.48
CA ALA A 73 -2.29 -3.17 -10.46
C ALA A 73 -2.09 -1.69 -10.84
N ALA A 74 -1.46 -0.88 -9.98
CA ALA A 74 -0.95 0.44 -10.35
C ALA A 74 0.31 0.29 -11.19
N PRO A 75 0.36 0.85 -12.42
CA PRO A 75 1.50 0.72 -13.32
C PRO A 75 2.82 1.17 -12.68
N GLY A 76 3.87 0.36 -12.79
CA GLY A 76 5.20 0.66 -12.26
C GLY A 76 5.37 0.43 -10.76
N LEU A 77 4.34 0.01 -10.04
CA LEU A 77 4.44 -0.40 -8.65
C LEU A 77 4.85 -1.88 -8.56
N ILE A 78 5.79 -2.19 -7.70
CA ILE A 78 6.28 -3.54 -7.40
C ILE A 78 6.14 -3.81 -5.92
N ALA A 79 5.64 -4.99 -5.58
CA ALA A 79 5.60 -5.55 -4.23
C ALA A 79 6.56 -6.75 -4.14
N THR A 80 7.42 -6.77 -3.13
CA THR A 80 8.35 -7.90 -2.86
C THR A 80 8.19 -8.38 -1.44
N GLN A 81 8.89 -9.46 -1.10
CA GLN A 81 8.96 -9.99 0.26
C GLN A 81 10.40 -10.13 0.68
N HIS A 82 10.72 -9.78 1.92
CA HIS A 82 12.07 -9.87 2.46
C HIS A 82 12.18 -10.74 3.72
N SER A 83 11.12 -11.43 4.07
CA SER A 83 11.03 -12.31 5.24
C SER A 83 9.82 -13.23 5.05
N GLY A 84 9.32 -13.89 6.12
CA GLY A 84 8.20 -14.82 6.07
C GLY A 84 6.88 -14.23 5.57
N GLU A 85 5.97 -15.10 5.19
CA GLU A 85 4.67 -14.82 4.55
C GLU A 85 3.81 -13.78 5.29
N GLY A 86 3.84 -13.75 6.61
CA GLY A 86 2.99 -12.88 7.41
C GLY A 86 3.52 -11.45 7.62
N LYS A 87 4.77 -11.16 7.24
CA LYS A 87 5.34 -9.83 7.28
C LYS A 87 4.78 -8.95 6.15
N ALA A 88 4.64 -7.65 6.36
CA ALA A 88 4.20 -6.73 5.32
C ALA A 88 5.13 -6.79 4.11
N ASN A 89 4.56 -6.59 2.91
CA ASN A 89 5.35 -6.49 1.69
C ASN A 89 6.25 -5.24 1.71
N GLN A 90 7.33 -5.30 0.95
CA GLN A 90 8.13 -4.14 0.58
C GLN A 90 7.68 -3.64 -0.79
N PHE A 91 7.58 -2.32 -0.94
CA PHE A 91 7.06 -1.71 -2.15
C PHE A 91 8.11 -0.82 -2.83
N PHE A 92 8.05 -0.77 -4.16
CA PHE A 92 8.89 0.09 -5.00
C PHE A 92 8.03 0.85 -6.00
N LEU A 93 8.23 2.16 -6.09
CA LEU A 93 7.54 3.03 -7.05
C LEU A 93 8.42 4.24 -7.37
N ARG A 94 8.55 4.62 -8.64
CA ARG A 94 9.25 5.85 -9.07
C ARG A 94 10.68 6.01 -8.52
N GLY A 95 11.42 4.90 -8.37
CA GLY A 95 12.76 4.91 -7.80
C GLY A 95 12.81 5.12 -6.28
N PHE A 96 11.66 5.05 -5.60
CA PHE A 96 11.61 4.88 -4.15
C PHE A 96 11.77 3.40 -3.79
N ASN A 97 12.59 3.13 -2.80
CA ASN A 97 12.42 2.00 -1.93
C ASN A 97 11.50 2.47 -0.81
N LEU A 98 10.22 2.09 -0.88
CA LEU A 98 9.19 2.54 0.04
C LEU A 98 9.22 1.77 1.35
N ASP A 99 10.22 0.88 1.51
CA ASP A 99 10.24 -0.09 2.59
C ASP A 99 8.85 -0.76 2.69
N HIS A 100 8.19 -0.68 3.82
CA HIS A 100 6.86 -1.26 4.00
C HIS A 100 5.70 -0.29 3.69
N GLY A 101 5.93 0.83 2.98
CA GLY A 101 4.85 1.70 2.52
C GLY A 101 5.05 3.20 2.75
N THR A 102 6.21 3.63 3.26
CA THR A 102 6.58 5.05 3.31
C THR A 102 6.43 5.69 1.92
N ASP A 103 5.93 6.92 1.84
CA ASP A 103 5.69 7.65 0.60
C ASP A 103 4.66 7.06 -0.39
N LEU A 104 4.00 5.96 -0.05
CA LEU A 104 2.83 5.44 -0.76
C LEU A 104 1.62 5.40 0.18
N ARG A 105 0.75 6.39 0.09
CA ARG A 105 -0.50 6.39 0.86
C ARG A 105 -1.38 5.22 0.42
N THR A 106 -1.66 4.30 1.32
CA THR A 106 -2.54 3.16 1.06
C THR A 106 -3.76 3.22 1.96
N SER A 107 -4.94 3.01 1.38
CA SER A 107 -6.20 2.94 2.13
C SER A 107 -7.06 1.76 1.68
N VAL A 108 -7.87 1.23 2.59
CA VAL A 108 -8.89 0.22 2.34
C VAL A 108 -10.20 0.71 2.94
N ASP A 109 -11.22 0.89 2.11
CA ASP A 109 -12.51 1.46 2.51
C ASP A 109 -12.37 2.79 3.25
N ASP A 110 -11.54 3.69 2.72
CA ASP A 110 -11.20 5.00 3.29
C ASP A 110 -10.45 4.95 4.65
N MET A 111 -10.18 3.78 5.21
CA MET A 111 -9.32 3.62 6.39
C MET A 111 -7.85 3.61 5.98
N PRO A 112 -6.95 4.34 6.65
CA PRO A 112 -5.52 4.28 6.38
C PRO A 112 -4.98 2.89 6.72
N VAL A 113 -4.05 2.41 5.89
CA VAL A 113 -3.28 1.18 6.16
C VAL A 113 -1.90 1.53 6.72
N ASN A 114 -1.28 2.60 6.20
CA ASN A 114 0.02 3.09 6.67
C ASN A 114 -0.01 3.39 8.18
N GLN A 115 0.93 2.83 8.92
CA GLN A 115 1.09 3.01 10.36
C GLN A 115 2.26 3.97 10.64
N ARG A 116 1.98 5.07 11.33
CA ARG A 116 2.97 6.07 11.75
C ARG A 116 3.75 5.57 12.96
N SER A 117 5.00 5.98 13.10
CA SER A 117 5.84 5.68 14.29
C SER A 117 5.80 4.20 14.66
N HIS A 118 6.05 3.34 13.68
CA HIS A 118 5.93 1.89 13.84
C HIS A 118 7.22 1.28 14.41
N ALA A 119 7.09 0.20 15.18
CA ALA A 119 8.23 -0.47 15.81
C ALA A 119 9.26 -1.01 14.81
N HIS A 120 8.83 -1.45 13.62
CA HIS A 120 9.72 -1.96 12.58
C HIS A 120 10.12 -0.88 11.58
N GLY A 121 9.18 -0.14 10.99
CA GLY A 121 9.47 0.88 9.98
C GLY A 121 8.33 1.86 9.78
N GLN A 122 8.66 3.14 9.59
CA GLN A 122 7.69 4.22 9.38
C GLN A 122 6.80 3.92 8.18
N GLY A 123 5.50 4.14 8.29
CA GLY A 123 4.55 3.93 7.21
C GLY A 123 4.15 2.48 6.97
N TRP A 124 4.44 1.56 7.90
CA TRP A 124 4.13 0.13 7.80
C TRP A 124 2.74 -0.15 7.21
N THR A 125 2.72 -0.83 6.06
CA THR A 125 1.53 -1.12 5.26
C THR A 125 1.34 -2.62 5.12
N ASP A 126 0.77 -3.25 6.14
CA ASP A 126 0.37 -4.65 6.10
C ASP A 126 -0.99 -4.80 5.43
N LEU A 127 -1.02 -5.48 4.28
CA LEU A 127 -2.21 -5.80 3.50
C LEU A 127 -2.65 -7.27 3.61
N ASN A 128 -2.05 -8.06 4.49
CA ASN A 128 -2.39 -9.47 4.64
C ASN A 128 -3.84 -9.70 5.10
N PHE A 129 -4.49 -8.68 5.68
CA PHE A 129 -5.91 -8.71 6.03
C PHE A 129 -6.86 -8.56 4.83
N LEU A 130 -6.37 -8.25 3.62
CA LEU A 130 -7.22 -8.17 2.45
C LEU A 130 -7.76 -9.54 2.05
N ILE A 131 -9.03 -9.53 1.63
CA ILE A 131 -9.67 -10.61 0.88
C ILE A 131 -9.83 -10.08 -0.55
N PRO A 132 -8.95 -10.46 -1.50
CA PRO A 132 -8.92 -9.88 -2.85
C PRO A 132 -10.25 -9.96 -3.60
N GLU A 133 -11.04 -11.01 -3.38
CA GLU A 133 -12.34 -11.23 -4.03
C GLU A 133 -13.40 -10.19 -3.64
N LEU A 134 -13.19 -9.47 -2.52
CA LEU A 134 -14.08 -8.38 -2.10
C LEU A 134 -13.72 -7.04 -2.75
N ALA A 135 -12.53 -6.90 -3.35
CA ALA A 135 -12.08 -5.66 -3.97
C ALA A 135 -12.92 -5.34 -5.22
N ALA A 136 -13.85 -4.41 -5.08
CA ALA A 136 -14.69 -3.95 -6.19
C ALA A 136 -13.97 -2.96 -7.10
N ARG A 137 -13.05 -2.19 -6.53
CA ARG A 137 -12.33 -1.13 -7.23
C ARG A 137 -10.99 -0.85 -6.54
N MET A 138 -10.01 -0.49 -7.34
CA MET A 138 -8.77 0.10 -6.88
C MET A 138 -8.51 1.39 -7.65
N ASP A 139 -8.31 2.49 -6.95
CA ASP A 139 -7.92 3.78 -7.49
C ASP A 139 -6.46 4.04 -7.15
N TYR A 140 -5.71 4.60 -8.10
CA TYR A 140 -4.34 5.03 -7.85
C TYR A 140 -4.06 6.40 -8.47
N ARG A 141 -3.16 7.14 -7.84
CA ARG A 141 -2.55 8.38 -8.32
C ARG A 141 -1.08 8.33 -8.00
N LYS A 142 -0.23 8.79 -8.91
CA LYS A 142 1.22 8.85 -8.68
C LYS A 142 1.69 10.30 -8.62
N GLY A 143 2.52 10.61 -7.61
CA GLY A 143 2.99 11.95 -7.30
C GLY A 143 2.05 12.78 -6.44
N PRO A 144 2.54 13.88 -5.85
CA PRO A 144 1.84 14.69 -4.86
C PRO A 144 0.95 15.78 -5.51
N TYR A 145 0.03 15.41 -6.40
CA TYR A 145 -0.72 16.36 -7.22
C TYR A 145 -2.17 16.56 -6.78
N SER A 146 -2.62 15.96 -5.67
CA SER A 146 -3.97 16.12 -5.14
C SER A 146 -3.93 16.56 -3.68
N ALA A 147 -4.69 17.59 -3.34
CA ALA A 147 -4.82 18.07 -1.97
C ALA A 147 -5.54 17.06 -1.04
N ARG A 148 -6.26 16.09 -1.60
CA ARG A 148 -6.97 15.06 -0.83
C ARG A 148 -6.03 14.02 -0.21
N ASP A 149 -4.84 13.82 -0.78
CA ASP A 149 -3.98 12.71 -0.36
C ASP A 149 -3.19 13.14 0.88
N GLY A 150 -2.53 13.73 1.34
CA GLY A 150 -1.89 14.08 2.62
C GLY A 150 -0.68 13.18 2.90
N ASP A 151 -0.62 12.65 4.11
CA ASP A 151 0.53 11.89 4.59
C ASP A 151 0.87 10.67 3.73
N PHE A 152 2.16 10.38 3.56
CA PHE A 152 2.72 9.28 2.74
C PHE A 152 2.40 9.34 1.24
N ALA A 153 1.96 10.48 0.69
CA ALA A 153 1.56 10.56 -0.71
C ALA A 153 2.64 11.12 -1.65
N SER A 154 3.91 11.12 -1.28
CA SER A 154 5.01 11.68 -2.07
C SER A 154 5.24 10.93 -3.40
N ALA A 155 5.29 9.60 -3.38
CA ALA A 155 5.36 8.77 -4.58
C ALA A 155 4.00 8.57 -5.22
N GLY A 156 2.94 8.50 -4.41
CA GLY A 156 1.57 8.30 -4.86
C GLY A 156 0.62 7.84 -3.79
N ALA A 157 -0.60 7.53 -4.21
CA ALA A 157 -1.66 6.98 -3.37
C ALA A 157 -2.38 5.83 -4.06
N ALA A 158 -2.79 4.83 -3.30
CA ALA A 158 -3.63 3.71 -3.73
C ALA A 158 -4.78 3.51 -2.75
N SER A 159 -5.99 3.32 -3.27
CA SER A 159 -7.19 3.09 -2.47
C SER A 159 -7.94 1.87 -2.98
N ILE A 160 -8.16 0.89 -2.12
CA ILE A 160 -8.96 -0.30 -2.43
C ILE A 160 -10.33 -0.13 -1.77
N THR A 161 -11.37 -0.29 -2.56
CA THR A 161 -12.77 -0.24 -2.08
C THR A 161 -13.38 -1.63 -2.19
N TYR A 162 -13.91 -2.15 -1.10
CA TYR A 162 -14.65 -3.40 -1.08
C TYR A 162 -16.07 -3.24 -1.63
N ALA A 163 -16.61 -4.31 -2.19
CA ALA A 163 -17.99 -4.36 -2.63
C ALA A 163 -18.94 -4.11 -1.45
N ASN A 164 -20.03 -3.39 -1.71
CA ASN A 164 -21.13 -3.25 -0.75
C ASN A 164 -22.11 -4.42 -0.84
N ARG A 165 -22.16 -5.08 -1.99
CA ARG A 165 -23.00 -6.24 -2.26
C ARG A 165 -22.27 -7.18 -3.24
N LEU A 166 -22.29 -8.46 -2.96
CA LEU A 166 -21.94 -9.51 -3.92
C LEU A 166 -23.21 -9.93 -4.66
N THR A 167 -23.09 -10.13 -5.96
CA THR A 167 -24.22 -10.58 -6.80
C THR A 167 -24.59 -12.04 -6.55
N GLN A 168 -23.65 -12.84 -6.07
CA GLN A 168 -23.79 -14.26 -5.76
C GLN A 168 -22.97 -14.61 -4.53
N THR A 169 -23.48 -15.53 -3.73
CA THR A 169 -22.67 -16.17 -2.68
C THR A 169 -21.55 -16.97 -3.34
N THR A 170 -20.35 -16.87 -2.80
CA THR A 170 -19.15 -17.48 -3.36
C THR A 170 -18.50 -18.36 -2.30
N GLY A 171 -18.27 -19.62 -2.63
CA GLY A 171 -17.39 -20.51 -1.88
C GLY A 171 -16.19 -20.86 -2.73
N SER A 172 -14.99 -20.83 -2.17
CA SER A 172 -13.80 -21.32 -2.84
C SER A 172 -12.93 -22.15 -1.90
N ALA A 173 -12.27 -23.16 -2.48
CA ALA A 173 -11.28 -23.99 -1.82
C ALA A 173 -10.07 -24.13 -2.73
N SER A 174 -8.90 -23.88 -2.19
CA SER A 174 -7.63 -23.95 -2.92
C SER A 174 -6.65 -24.84 -2.19
N ILE A 175 -5.89 -25.61 -2.95
CA ILE A 175 -4.74 -26.38 -2.46
C ILE A 175 -3.56 -26.17 -3.39
N GLY A 176 -2.36 -26.34 -2.90
CA GLY A 176 -1.17 -26.14 -3.72
C GLY A 176 0.09 -26.80 -3.15
N GLN A 177 1.20 -26.60 -3.84
CA GLN A 177 2.51 -26.98 -3.36
C GLN A 177 2.89 -26.17 -2.11
N ASN A 178 3.90 -26.60 -1.40
CA ASN A 178 4.42 -25.98 -0.18
C ASN A 178 3.34 -25.86 0.92
N GLY A 179 2.52 -26.90 1.10
CA GLY A 179 1.49 -26.91 2.14
C GLY A 179 0.37 -25.86 1.94
N PHE A 180 0.28 -25.22 0.78
CA PHE A 180 -0.73 -24.18 0.55
C PHE A 180 -2.14 -24.75 0.60
N ALA A 181 -2.98 -24.17 1.44
CA ALA A 181 -4.41 -24.42 1.53
C ALA A 181 -5.17 -23.14 1.86
N ARG A 182 -6.28 -22.89 1.18
CA ARG A 182 -7.12 -21.70 1.44
C ARG A 182 -8.59 -22.04 1.25
N ALA A 183 -9.43 -21.53 2.14
CA ALA A 183 -10.88 -21.59 2.03
C ALA A 183 -11.47 -20.19 2.19
N LEU A 184 -12.47 -19.86 1.38
CA LEU A 184 -13.23 -18.61 1.44
C LEU A 184 -14.71 -18.90 1.31
N LEU A 185 -15.52 -18.26 2.15
CA LEU A 185 -16.95 -18.16 2.02
C LEU A 185 -17.37 -16.69 2.12
N ALA A 186 -18.05 -16.18 1.10
CA ALA A 186 -18.53 -14.80 1.07
C ALA A 186 -19.93 -14.72 0.47
N GLY A 187 -20.78 -13.88 1.02
CA GLY A 187 -22.15 -13.72 0.54
C GLY A 187 -22.75 -12.37 0.95
N SER A 188 -23.89 -12.05 0.37
CA SER A 188 -24.51 -10.74 0.59
C SER A 188 -26.04 -10.83 0.59
N PRO A 189 -26.65 -11.49 1.60
CA PRO A 189 -28.10 -11.54 1.73
C PRO A 189 -28.69 -10.15 1.95
N GLU A 190 -29.92 -9.96 1.55
CA GLU A 190 -30.73 -8.79 1.91
C GLU A 190 -31.02 -8.80 3.41
N ALA A 191 -30.94 -7.63 4.05
CA ALA A 191 -31.18 -7.45 5.46
C ALA A 191 -31.92 -6.13 5.69
N GLY A 192 -33.22 -6.21 5.95
CA GLY A 192 -34.08 -5.03 6.01
C GLY A 192 -34.09 -4.24 4.71
N ALA A 193 -33.79 -2.94 4.78
CA ALA A 193 -33.71 -2.05 3.61
C ALA A 193 -32.30 -2.03 2.96
N GLY A 194 -31.39 -2.89 3.38
CA GLY A 194 -30.01 -2.93 2.91
C GLY A 194 -29.51 -4.34 2.62
N ASN A 195 -28.20 -4.48 2.57
CA ASN A 195 -27.50 -5.75 2.35
C ASN A 195 -26.49 -5.99 3.46
N LEU A 196 -26.39 -7.23 3.91
CA LEU A 196 -25.39 -7.68 4.87
C LEU A 196 -24.34 -8.52 4.12
N LEU A 197 -23.21 -7.93 3.78
CA LEU A 197 -22.06 -8.67 3.23
C LEU A 197 -21.29 -9.32 4.37
N TYR A 198 -21.00 -10.61 4.24
CA TYR A 198 -20.09 -11.35 5.10
C TYR A 198 -19.01 -12.04 4.25
N ALA A 199 -17.81 -12.18 4.81
CA ALA A 199 -16.75 -13.01 4.26
C ALA A 199 -15.93 -13.62 5.40
N LEU A 200 -15.55 -14.90 5.22
CA LEU A 200 -14.70 -15.66 6.11
C LEU A 200 -13.61 -16.34 5.29
N GLU A 201 -12.37 -16.14 5.66
CA GLU A 201 -11.20 -16.73 5.00
C GLU A 201 -10.33 -17.44 6.03
N ALA A 202 -9.85 -18.63 5.68
CA ALA A 202 -8.78 -19.33 6.38
C ALA A 202 -7.72 -19.76 5.36
N MET A 203 -6.44 -19.63 5.74
CA MET A 203 -5.31 -19.94 4.85
C MET A 203 -4.15 -20.52 5.64
N HIS A 204 -3.45 -21.48 5.02
CA HIS A 204 -2.17 -22.02 5.44
C HIS A 204 -1.19 -22.01 4.27
N ASN A 205 0.10 -21.76 4.54
CA ASN A 205 1.19 -21.84 3.56
C ASN A 205 2.53 -22.08 4.27
N ASP A 206 3.27 -23.10 3.85
CA ASP A 206 4.60 -23.41 4.39
C ASP A 206 5.73 -22.66 3.67
N GLY A 207 5.45 -22.14 2.46
CA GLY A 207 6.50 -21.55 1.63
C GLY A 207 7.53 -22.56 1.13
N PRO A 208 8.51 -22.12 0.34
CA PRO A 208 9.54 -23.03 -0.22
C PRO A 208 10.73 -23.25 0.71
N PHE A 209 10.71 -22.75 1.94
CA PHE A 209 11.83 -22.73 2.87
C PHE A 209 12.03 -24.08 3.56
N THR A 210 13.30 -24.41 3.87
CA THR A 210 13.68 -25.61 4.63
C THR A 210 13.05 -25.58 6.03
N ARG A 211 13.04 -24.41 6.67
CA ARG A 211 12.21 -24.12 7.84
C ARG A 211 10.85 -23.61 7.34
N PRO A 212 9.76 -24.40 7.40
CA PRO A 212 8.45 -23.97 6.92
C PRO A 212 7.98 -22.68 7.60
N ASP A 213 7.41 -21.75 6.81
CA ASP A 213 6.81 -20.53 7.34
C ASP A 213 5.63 -20.84 8.26
N ASP A 214 4.97 -21.99 8.10
CA ASP A 214 3.76 -22.38 8.86
C ASP A 214 2.79 -21.19 9.00
N TYR A 215 2.65 -20.43 7.90
CA TYR A 215 1.79 -19.28 7.87
C TYR A 215 0.34 -19.68 8.01
N ARG A 216 -0.31 -19.21 9.05
CA ARG A 216 -1.73 -19.45 9.34
C ARG A 216 -2.45 -18.14 9.47
N LYS A 217 -3.51 -17.97 8.67
CA LYS A 217 -4.29 -16.75 8.61
C LYS A 217 -5.78 -17.03 8.72
N VAL A 218 -6.48 -16.18 9.46
CA VAL A 218 -7.94 -16.11 9.48
C VAL A 218 -8.37 -14.67 9.30
N ASN A 219 -9.30 -14.44 8.37
CA ASN A 219 -9.94 -13.15 8.09
C ASN A 219 -11.45 -13.25 8.19
N ALA A 220 -12.07 -12.19 8.72
CA ALA A 220 -13.51 -12.02 8.71
C ALA A 220 -13.88 -10.58 8.33
N VAL A 221 -14.89 -10.42 7.51
CA VAL A 221 -15.51 -9.15 7.16
C VAL A 221 -17.01 -9.24 7.35
N LEU A 222 -17.59 -8.27 8.04
CA LEU A 222 -19.02 -8.08 8.16
C LEU A 222 -19.35 -6.63 7.80
N ARG A 223 -20.27 -6.43 6.84
CA ARG A 223 -20.59 -5.11 6.33
C ARG A 223 -22.09 -4.99 6.08
N TYR A 224 -22.70 -3.98 6.68
CA TYR A 224 -24.06 -3.59 6.35
C TYR A 224 -24.05 -2.31 5.51
N SER A 225 -24.78 -2.31 4.40
CA SER A 225 -24.88 -1.16 3.48
C SER A 225 -26.31 -0.90 3.10
N GLN A 226 -26.75 0.35 3.19
CA GLN A 226 -28.08 0.79 2.79
C GLN A 226 -27.96 2.07 1.97
N GLY A 227 -28.67 2.14 0.81
CA GLY A 227 -28.71 3.33 -0.04
C GLY A 227 -27.34 3.84 -0.51
N TYR A 228 -26.32 2.99 -0.55
CA TYR A 228 -24.91 3.32 -0.68
C TYR A 228 -24.51 3.90 -2.04
N ALA A 229 -25.31 3.79 -3.07
CA ALA A 229 -24.96 4.29 -4.40
C ALA A 229 -24.83 5.82 -4.40
N ASN A 230 -25.85 6.53 -3.96
CA ASN A 230 -25.93 7.99 -3.96
C ASN A 230 -26.18 8.54 -2.54
N ASN A 231 -27.14 8.00 -1.85
CA ASN A 231 -27.56 8.46 -0.52
C ASN A 231 -27.67 7.26 0.41
N GLY A 232 -26.83 7.20 1.43
CA GLY A 232 -26.90 6.10 2.36
C GLY A 232 -25.67 5.98 3.25
N PHE A 233 -25.55 4.83 3.87
CA PHE A 233 -24.46 4.55 4.79
C PHE A 233 -23.98 3.11 4.67
N THR A 234 -22.75 2.90 5.13
CA THR A 234 -22.13 1.59 5.26
C THR A 234 -21.45 1.51 6.62
N VAL A 235 -21.65 0.43 7.34
CA VAL A 235 -20.91 0.09 8.56
C VAL A 235 -20.17 -1.21 8.32
N SER A 236 -18.87 -1.23 8.61
CA SER A 236 -18.01 -2.39 8.38
C SER A 236 -17.26 -2.76 9.65
N ALA A 237 -17.14 -4.05 9.92
CA ALA A 237 -16.26 -4.62 10.92
C ALA A 237 -15.35 -5.65 10.23
N MET A 238 -14.04 -5.58 10.52
CA MET A 238 -13.04 -6.49 9.98
C MET A 238 -12.20 -7.06 11.10
N ALA A 239 -11.84 -8.34 10.99
CA ALA A 239 -10.97 -9.03 11.92
C ALA A 239 -9.95 -9.88 11.17
N TYR A 240 -8.69 -9.75 11.53
CA TYR A 240 -7.56 -10.50 10.97
C TYR A 240 -6.66 -10.98 12.08
N ARG A 241 -6.19 -12.22 11.94
CA ARG A 241 -5.15 -12.80 12.77
C ARG A 241 -4.27 -13.71 11.92
N ALA A 242 -2.95 -13.59 12.11
CA ALA A 242 -1.98 -14.49 11.51
C ALA A 242 -0.83 -14.80 12.46
N SER A 243 -0.14 -15.92 12.20
CA SER A 243 1.13 -16.32 12.82
C SER A 243 2.00 -17.00 11.78
N TRP A 244 3.33 -16.86 11.90
CA TRP A 244 4.29 -17.43 10.95
C TRP A 244 5.68 -17.61 11.57
N ASN A 245 6.46 -18.52 10.99
CA ASN A 245 7.90 -18.49 11.06
C ASN A 245 8.46 -17.70 9.88
N ALA A 246 9.72 -17.31 9.94
CA ALA A 246 10.36 -16.58 8.87
C ALA A 246 11.76 -17.10 8.60
N THR A 247 12.15 -17.00 7.34
CA THR A 247 13.55 -16.98 6.93
C THR A 247 13.85 -15.53 6.58
N ASP A 248 14.67 -14.84 7.38
CA ASP A 248 15.14 -13.51 7.06
C ASP A 248 16.22 -13.57 5.95
N GLN A 249 16.86 -12.46 5.59
CA GLN A 249 17.89 -12.47 4.56
C GLN A 249 19.05 -13.35 5.00
N ILE A 250 19.68 -14.05 4.05
CA ILE A 250 20.88 -14.87 4.27
C ILE A 250 22.07 -14.29 3.48
N PRO A 251 23.32 -14.40 3.98
CA PRO A 251 24.48 -13.85 3.32
C PRO A 251 24.88 -14.68 2.10
N GLN A 252 25.24 -14.01 1.01
CA GLN A 252 25.60 -14.65 -0.24
C GLN A 252 26.81 -15.60 -0.07
N ARG A 253 27.79 -15.24 0.77
CA ARG A 253 28.99 -16.06 1.02
C ARG A 253 28.66 -17.46 1.53
N ALA A 254 27.67 -17.61 2.41
CA ALA A 254 27.28 -18.90 2.96
C ALA A 254 26.56 -19.80 1.94
N VAL A 255 25.90 -19.19 0.95
CA VAL A 255 25.32 -19.94 -0.16
C VAL A 255 26.38 -20.33 -1.20
N ASP A 256 27.37 -19.47 -1.42
CA ASP A 256 28.44 -19.70 -2.39
C ASP A 256 29.43 -20.77 -1.92
N ASP A 257 29.71 -20.85 -0.63
CA ASP A 257 30.59 -21.89 -0.04
C ASP A 257 29.84 -23.21 0.25
N GLY A 258 28.52 -23.22 0.09
CA GLY A 258 27.67 -24.39 0.27
C GLY A 258 27.34 -24.73 1.73
N SER A 259 27.66 -23.86 2.69
CA SER A 259 27.30 -24.04 4.11
C SER A 259 25.82 -23.82 4.36
N LEU A 260 25.14 -23.05 3.50
CA LEU A 260 23.68 -22.85 3.50
C LEU A 260 23.07 -23.13 2.13
N GLY A 261 21.91 -23.76 2.13
CA GLY A 261 21.02 -23.79 0.97
C GLY A 261 20.32 -22.45 0.78
N ARG A 262 19.93 -22.13 -0.45
CA ARG A 262 19.29 -20.86 -0.80
C ARG A 262 17.96 -20.61 -0.05
N PHE A 263 17.30 -21.63 0.44
CA PHE A 263 16.04 -21.58 1.19
C PHE A 263 16.21 -21.97 2.67
N ASP A 264 17.46 -22.00 3.16
CA ASP A 264 17.73 -22.28 4.56
C ASP A 264 17.61 -21.01 5.41
N ALA A 265 17.36 -21.18 6.69
CA ALA A 265 17.36 -20.12 7.70
C ALA A 265 18.60 -20.22 8.58
N ILE A 266 19.17 -19.08 9.01
CA ILE A 266 20.24 -19.04 10.00
C ILE A 266 19.65 -19.10 11.40
N ASP A 267 18.62 -18.30 11.67
CA ASP A 267 17.84 -18.35 12.91
C ASP A 267 16.47 -19.01 12.62
N ASP A 268 16.26 -20.22 13.12
CA ASP A 268 15.04 -21.00 12.92
C ASP A 268 13.88 -20.52 13.79
N SER A 269 14.11 -19.53 14.62
CA SER A 269 13.13 -18.97 15.55
C SER A 269 12.57 -17.60 15.13
N ASP A 270 13.04 -17.03 14.01
CA ASP A 270 12.48 -15.81 13.44
C ASP A 270 11.02 -15.98 13.01
N GLY A 271 10.28 -14.88 12.89
CA GLY A 271 8.88 -14.90 12.52
C GLY A 271 8.03 -13.94 13.31
N GLY A 272 6.74 -14.23 13.44
CA GLY A 272 5.88 -13.32 14.18
C GLY A 272 4.42 -13.71 14.26
N GLN A 273 3.64 -12.78 14.80
CA GLN A 273 2.18 -12.83 14.79
C GLN A 273 1.60 -11.42 14.62
N ALA A 274 0.52 -11.32 13.87
CA ALA A 274 -0.18 -10.07 13.65
C ALA A 274 -1.68 -10.21 13.90
N ARG A 275 -2.30 -9.13 14.38
CA ARG A 275 -3.75 -9.03 14.58
C ARG A 275 -4.22 -7.63 14.19
N ARG A 276 -5.34 -7.56 13.47
CA ARG A 276 -5.99 -6.30 13.14
C ARG A 276 -7.50 -6.43 13.33
N TYR A 277 -8.07 -5.50 14.06
CA TYR A 277 -9.51 -5.34 14.23
C TYR A 277 -9.89 -3.92 13.85
N SER A 278 -10.93 -3.75 13.05
CA SER A 278 -11.39 -2.41 12.71
C SER A 278 -12.90 -2.34 12.63
N VAL A 279 -13.42 -1.17 12.98
CA VAL A 279 -14.81 -0.77 12.74
C VAL A 279 -14.78 0.57 12.03
N SER A 280 -15.55 0.70 10.96
CA SER A 280 -15.71 1.95 10.24
C SER A 280 -17.15 2.19 9.84
N GLY A 281 -17.50 3.48 9.72
CA GLY A 281 -18.79 3.92 9.23
C GLY A 281 -18.61 4.99 8.17
N VAL A 282 -19.23 4.80 6.99
CA VAL A 282 -19.24 5.77 5.90
C VAL A 282 -20.68 6.23 5.67
N TRP A 283 -20.91 7.51 5.72
CA TRP A 283 -22.13 8.14 5.27
C TRP A 283 -21.86 8.97 4.02
N ARG A 284 -22.77 8.95 3.06
CA ARG A 284 -22.69 9.77 1.86
C ARG A 284 -24.05 10.27 1.42
N ARG A 285 -24.04 11.47 0.85
CA ARG A 285 -25.19 12.08 0.20
C ARG A 285 -24.71 12.77 -1.08
N THR A 286 -25.29 12.41 -2.21
CA THR A 286 -24.96 12.97 -3.52
C THR A 286 -26.24 13.51 -4.15
N GLY A 287 -26.24 14.76 -4.52
CA GLY A 287 -27.30 15.46 -5.25
C GLY A 287 -26.73 16.16 -6.49
N ALA A 288 -27.60 16.83 -7.23
CA ALA A 288 -27.19 17.54 -8.45
C ALA A 288 -26.25 18.72 -8.18
N GLU A 289 -26.45 19.40 -7.05
CA GLU A 289 -25.70 20.62 -6.70
C GLU A 289 -24.59 20.39 -5.67
N GLN A 290 -24.64 19.29 -4.92
CA GLN A 290 -23.69 19.02 -3.86
C GLN A 290 -23.52 17.54 -3.54
N ALA A 291 -22.35 17.19 -3.06
CA ALA A 291 -22.03 15.86 -2.54
C ALA A 291 -21.30 15.95 -1.20
N SER A 292 -21.69 15.13 -0.24
CA SER A 292 -21.04 15.03 1.06
C SER A 292 -20.67 13.58 1.34
N LYS A 293 -19.52 13.38 1.99
CA LYS A 293 -19.10 12.08 2.50
C LYS A 293 -18.42 12.27 3.85
N VAL A 294 -18.76 11.42 4.80
CA VAL A 294 -18.10 11.34 6.10
C VAL A 294 -17.75 9.89 6.35
N ASN A 295 -16.51 9.64 6.72
CA ASN A 295 -16.00 8.37 7.18
C ASN A 295 -15.46 8.53 8.61
N ALA A 296 -15.77 7.60 9.51
CA ALA A 296 -15.19 7.51 10.83
C ALA A 296 -14.72 6.06 11.08
N TYR A 297 -13.57 5.91 11.73
CA TYR A 297 -12.98 4.59 11.93
C TYR A 297 -12.22 4.48 13.26
N VAL A 298 -12.14 3.25 13.75
CA VAL A 298 -11.24 2.83 14.83
C VAL A 298 -10.58 1.52 14.38
N ILE A 299 -9.25 1.47 14.51
CA ILE A 299 -8.42 0.34 14.11
C ILE A 299 -7.53 -0.03 15.30
N ARG A 300 -7.53 -1.30 15.69
CA ARG A 300 -6.57 -1.86 16.65
C ARG A 300 -5.65 -2.81 15.92
N ASN A 301 -4.35 -2.52 15.96
CA ASN A 301 -3.30 -3.39 15.43
C ASN A 301 -2.41 -3.92 16.56
N GLN A 302 -1.91 -5.13 16.38
CA GLN A 302 -0.90 -5.76 17.21
C GLN A 302 0.05 -6.54 16.32
N LEU A 303 1.35 -6.35 16.52
CA LEU A 303 2.43 -7.10 15.89
C LEU A 303 3.40 -7.55 16.98
N ASP A 304 3.85 -8.79 16.90
CA ASP A 304 5.06 -9.30 17.55
C ASP A 304 5.95 -9.84 16.44
N LEU A 305 7.09 -9.19 16.20
CA LEU A 305 8.03 -9.55 15.15
C LEU A 305 9.36 -9.93 15.80
N TYR A 306 9.95 -11.02 15.32
CA TYR A 306 11.27 -11.51 15.70
C TYR A 306 12.11 -11.62 14.45
N SER A 307 13.28 -11.00 14.44
CA SER A 307 14.21 -10.94 13.31
C SER A 307 15.66 -11.04 13.78
N ASN A 308 16.52 -11.60 12.91
CA ASN A 308 17.95 -11.68 13.15
C ASN A 308 18.68 -11.41 11.83
N PHE A 309 19.22 -10.20 11.65
CA PHE A 309 19.87 -9.79 10.40
C PHE A 309 21.39 -9.93 10.43
N THR A 310 22.01 -9.73 11.60
CA THR A 310 23.46 -9.70 11.77
C THR A 310 24.03 -10.95 12.43
N TYR A 311 23.15 -11.84 12.86
CA TYR A 311 23.34 -13.19 13.42
C TYR A 311 24.10 -13.22 14.74
N PHE A 312 25.43 -13.13 14.75
CA PHE A 312 26.32 -13.14 15.92
C PHE A 312 27.30 -11.99 15.90
N LEU A 313 26.99 -10.87 15.23
CA LEU A 313 27.86 -9.71 15.11
C LEU A 313 28.03 -8.98 16.42
N ASN A 314 26.94 -8.68 17.12
CA ASN A 314 26.91 -7.88 18.35
C ASN A 314 26.97 -8.75 19.60
N ASP A 315 26.26 -9.89 19.63
CA ASP A 315 26.30 -10.86 20.70
C ASP A 315 26.77 -12.23 20.20
N PRO A 316 28.07 -12.53 20.32
CA PRO A 316 28.63 -13.81 19.85
C PRO A 316 28.14 -15.05 20.61
N VAL A 317 27.44 -14.88 21.72
CA VAL A 317 27.01 -16.00 22.61
C VAL A 317 25.54 -16.30 22.41
N ASN A 318 24.70 -15.26 22.40
CA ASN A 318 23.24 -15.43 22.34
C ASN A 318 22.67 -15.24 20.94
N GLY A 319 23.45 -14.59 20.05
CA GLY A 319 23.00 -14.13 18.74
C GLY A 319 22.28 -12.77 18.83
N ASP A 320 22.06 -12.19 17.67
CA ASP A 320 21.54 -10.82 17.52
C ASP A 320 20.03 -10.79 17.28
N GLN A 321 19.31 -11.85 17.64
CA GLN A 321 17.85 -11.84 17.50
C GLN A 321 17.25 -10.73 18.35
N PHE A 322 16.33 -9.98 17.75
CA PHE A 322 15.56 -8.96 18.45
C PHE A 322 14.06 -9.10 18.20
N SER A 323 13.28 -8.53 19.11
CA SER A 323 11.81 -8.47 19.01
C SER A 323 11.33 -7.04 18.94
N GLN A 324 10.37 -6.80 18.03
CA GLN A 324 9.73 -5.51 17.78
C GLN A 324 8.21 -5.62 17.98
N PRO A 325 7.72 -5.61 19.24
CA PRO A 325 6.29 -5.54 19.45
C PRO A 325 5.74 -4.15 19.16
N ASP A 326 4.60 -4.12 18.45
CA ASP A 326 3.80 -2.92 18.21
C ASP A 326 2.36 -3.16 18.67
N ARG A 327 1.81 -2.26 19.43
CA ARG A 327 0.43 -2.27 19.91
C ARG A 327 -0.15 -0.89 19.72
N ARG A 328 -1.20 -0.77 18.89
CA ARG A 328 -1.77 0.54 18.63
C ARG A 328 -3.27 0.55 18.49
N VAL A 329 -3.82 1.72 18.77
CA VAL A 329 -5.18 2.09 18.37
C VAL A 329 -5.10 3.36 17.54
N THR A 330 -5.54 3.24 16.28
CA THR A 330 -5.67 4.37 15.35
C THR A 330 -7.15 4.71 15.24
N SER A 331 -7.51 5.98 15.38
CA SER A 331 -8.87 6.47 15.18
C SER A 331 -8.86 7.72 14.31
N GLY A 332 -9.92 7.93 13.54
CA GLY A 332 -9.97 9.10 12.70
C GLY A 332 -11.34 9.38 12.11
N VAL A 333 -11.44 10.57 11.52
CA VAL A 333 -12.59 11.05 10.78
C VAL A 333 -12.10 11.74 9.51
N ASP A 334 -12.65 11.34 8.37
CA ASP A 334 -12.46 12.01 7.09
C ASP A 334 -13.82 12.53 6.60
N ALA A 335 -13.90 13.81 6.30
CA ALA A 335 -15.12 14.42 5.79
C ALA A 335 -14.81 15.23 4.54
N THR A 336 -15.68 15.16 3.54
CA THR A 336 -15.61 15.98 2.33
C THR A 336 -16.97 16.53 1.97
N HIS A 337 -16.97 17.76 1.46
CA HIS A 337 -18.14 18.37 0.88
C HIS A 337 -17.77 19.03 -0.46
N THR A 338 -18.54 18.75 -1.49
CA THR A 338 -18.36 19.30 -2.85
C THR A 338 -19.62 20.06 -3.24
N TRP A 339 -19.44 21.29 -3.70
CA TRP A 339 -20.46 22.07 -4.40
C TRP A 339 -20.21 22.00 -5.89
N HIS A 340 -21.26 21.67 -6.66
CA HIS A 340 -21.25 21.63 -8.12
C HIS A 340 -21.81 22.94 -8.66
N GLY A 341 -20.95 23.82 -9.19
CA GLY A 341 -21.36 25.10 -9.77
C GLY A 341 -21.73 24.96 -11.25
N HIS A 342 -22.99 25.33 -11.57
CA HIS A 342 -23.51 25.33 -12.93
C HIS A 342 -23.82 26.76 -13.35
N GLY A 343 -22.81 27.66 -13.37
CA GLY A 343 -22.97 29.04 -13.87
C GLY A 343 -23.10 29.08 -15.39
N THR A 344 -23.64 30.20 -15.91
CA THR A 344 -23.76 30.44 -17.36
C THR A 344 -22.37 30.45 -18.02
N GLY A 345 -21.94 29.30 -18.59
CA GLY A 345 -20.74 29.16 -19.40
C GLY A 345 -19.54 28.46 -18.73
N ILE A 346 -19.39 28.47 -17.42
CA ILE A 346 -18.25 27.83 -16.73
C ILE A 346 -18.77 26.80 -15.72
N LYS A 347 -18.34 25.54 -15.86
CA LYS A 347 -18.61 24.49 -14.87
C LYS A 347 -17.45 24.44 -13.90
N ALA A 348 -17.76 24.56 -12.60
CA ALA A 348 -16.75 24.54 -11.57
C ALA A 348 -17.25 23.77 -10.33
N ASP A 349 -16.37 22.93 -9.78
CA ASP A 349 -16.62 22.23 -8.52
C ASP A 349 -15.67 22.75 -7.45
N VAL A 350 -16.20 23.02 -6.25
CA VAL A 350 -15.42 23.33 -5.06
C VAL A 350 -15.54 22.17 -4.09
N THR A 351 -14.45 21.56 -3.73
CA THR A 351 -14.42 20.52 -2.69
C THR A 351 -13.62 21.03 -1.50
N VAL A 352 -14.19 20.90 -0.30
CA VAL A 352 -13.46 21.09 0.95
C VAL A 352 -13.42 19.77 1.72
N GLY A 353 -12.37 19.57 2.50
CA GLY A 353 -12.23 18.36 3.30
C GLY A 353 -11.47 18.56 4.60
N LEU A 354 -11.78 17.67 5.52
CA LEU A 354 -11.18 17.56 6.85
C LEU A 354 -10.70 16.12 7.03
N GLN A 355 -9.48 15.95 7.57
CA GLN A 355 -8.93 14.66 7.96
C GLN A 355 -8.37 14.79 9.38
N LEU A 356 -8.89 13.99 10.29
CA LEU A 356 -8.42 13.86 11.67
C LEU A 356 -7.92 12.45 11.89
N GLN A 357 -6.74 12.30 12.45
CA GLN A 357 -6.22 11.00 12.85
C GLN A 357 -5.49 11.12 14.20
N ASN A 358 -5.71 10.13 15.06
CA ASN A 358 -5.00 9.96 16.31
C ASN A 358 -4.51 8.52 16.41
N ASP A 359 -3.22 8.37 16.69
CA ASP A 359 -2.54 7.11 16.94
C ASP A 359 -2.08 7.08 18.39
N ASN A 360 -2.46 6.05 19.14
CA ASN A 360 -1.97 5.73 20.48
C ASN A 360 -1.20 4.42 20.41
N ILE A 361 0.11 4.48 20.63
CA ILE A 361 1.06 3.46 20.23
C ILE A 361 1.92 3.06 21.42
N PHE A 362 2.19 1.77 21.54
CA PHE A 362 3.28 1.19 22.30
C PHE A 362 4.22 0.48 21.33
N ASN A 363 5.50 0.88 21.33
CA ASN A 363 6.58 0.23 20.60
C ASN A 363 7.60 -0.32 21.59
N GLY A 364 8.09 -1.53 21.34
CA GLY A 364 9.18 -2.12 22.08
C GLY A 364 10.33 -2.55 21.16
N LEU A 365 11.53 -2.57 21.69
CA LEU A 365 12.70 -3.20 21.10
C LEU A 365 13.41 -4.01 22.19
N TYR A 366 13.55 -5.31 21.98
CA TYR A 366 14.10 -6.23 22.96
C TYR A 366 15.15 -7.12 22.30
N ASN A 367 16.26 -7.35 22.97
CA ASN A 367 17.16 -8.43 22.58
C ASN A 367 16.53 -9.75 23.01
N THR A 368 16.51 -10.72 22.11
CA THR A 368 15.88 -12.02 22.34
C THR A 368 16.81 -13.16 21.91
N ARG A 369 16.54 -14.35 22.42
CA ARG A 369 17.11 -15.60 21.93
C ARG A 369 15.99 -16.62 21.84
N ARG A 370 15.77 -17.20 20.65
CA ARG A 370 14.67 -18.15 20.41
C ARG A 370 13.30 -17.62 20.89
N ARG A 371 13.05 -16.32 20.64
CA ARG A 371 11.86 -15.56 21.07
C ARG A 371 11.73 -15.30 22.57
N GLU A 372 12.70 -15.70 23.38
CA GLU A 372 12.74 -15.38 24.82
C GLU A 372 13.50 -14.06 25.01
N ARG A 373 12.87 -13.12 25.74
CA ARG A 373 13.44 -11.80 26.01
C ARG A 373 14.63 -11.91 26.96
N LEU A 374 15.79 -11.43 26.54
CA LEU A 374 17.00 -11.33 27.33
C LEU A 374 17.11 -9.97 28.02
N SER A 375 16.88 -8.90 27.29
CA SER A 375 16.98 -7.53 27.79
C SER A 375 16.05 -6.59 27.04
N THR A 376 15.82 -5.41 27.63
CA THR A 376 15.11 -4.31 27.01
C THR A 376 16.11 -3.34 26.43
N THR A 377 16.02 -3.10 25.12
CA THR A 377 16.75 -2.00 24.48
C THR A 377 15.95 -0.71 24.64
N ARG A 378 14.63 -0.75 24.33
CA ARG A 378 13.79 0.46 24.36
C ARG A 378 12.31 0.11 24.49
N GLU A 379 11.56 0.95 25.19
CA GLU A 379 10.10 0.94 25.25
C GLU A 379 9.58 2.38 25.08
N ASP A 380 8.65 2.57 24.14
CA ASP A 380 8.08 3.88 23.80
C ASP A 380 6.56 3.86 23.89
N HIS A 381 5.98 4.88 24.49
CA HIS A 381 4.58 5.25 24.35
C HIS A 381 4.49 6.52 23.50
N VAL A 382 3.84 6.41 22.34
CA VAL A 382 3.72 7.49 21.38
C VAL A 382 2.24 7.84 21.22
N VAL A 383 1.93 9.13 21.32
CA VAL A 383 0.64 9.67 20.87
C VAL A 383 0.91 10.65 19.75
N GLU A 384 0.42 10.31 18.57
CA GLU A 384 0.54 11.14 17.37
C GLU A 384 -0.84 11.57 16.91
N SER A 385 -1.04 12.89 16.77
CA SER A 385 -2.32 13.46 16.35
C SER A 385 -2.11 14.37 15.16
N SER A 386 -2.99 14.29 14.17
CA SER A 386 -2.94 15.15 12.99
C SER A 386 -4.30 15.72 12.64
N LEU A 387 -4.26 16.94 12.11
CA LEU A 387 -5.38 17.65 11.48
C LEU A 387 -4.93 18.08 10.10
N GLY A 388 -5.62 17.62 9.05
CA GLY A 388 -5.47 18.06 7.67
C GLY A 388 -6.75 18.76 7.21
N LEU A 389 -6.63 19.97 6.69
CA LEU A 389 -7.69 20.70 6.01
C LEU A 389 -7.29 20.89 4.55
N PHE A 390 -8.21 20.67 3.62
CA PHE A 390 -7.92 20.91 2.22
C PHE A 390 -9.11 21.50 1.47
N ALA A 391 -8.77 22.22 0.39
CA ALA A 391 -9.73 22.70 -0.59
C ALA A 391 -9.20 22.40 -1.99
N GLU A 392 -10.09 22.01 -2.91
CA GLU A 392 -9.81 21.84 -4.33
C GLU A 392 -10.84 22.63 -5.14
N TYR A 393 -10.37 23.33 -6.14
CA TYR A 393 -11.18 24.09 -7.10
C TYR A 393 -10.93 23.50 -8.49
N GLN A 394 -11.89 22.76 -9.00
CA GLN A 394 -11.87 22.19 -10.34
C GLN A 394 -12.71 23.04 -11.28
N VAL A 395 -12.12 23.46 -12.42
CA VAL A 395 -12.77 24.32 -13.37
C VAL A 395 -12.64 23.74 -14.77
N ARG A 396 -13.76 23.72 -15.50
CA ARG A 396 -13.78 23.49 -16.94
C ARG A 396 -13.94 24.81 -17.65
N TRP A 397 -12.81 25.40 -18.05
CA TRP A 397 -12.77 26.71 -18.73
C TRP A 397 -13.35 26.66 -20.13
N SER A 398 -13.13 25.54 -20.81
CA SER A 398 -13.67 25.25 -22.15
C SER A 398 -13.75 23.73 -22.34
N GLU A 399 -14.22 23.29 -23.51
CA GLU A 399 -14.18 21.88 -23.88
C GLU A 399 -12.74 21.31 -23.97
N LYS A 400 -11.74 22.20 -24.09
CA LYS A 400 -10.33 21.85 -24.32
C LYS A 400 -9.39 22.26 -23.18
N LEU A 401 -9.89 22.85 -22.10
CA LEU A 401 -9.08 23.31 -20.99
C LEU A 401 -9.80 23.06 -19.67
N ARG A 402 -9.20 22.27 -18.81
CA ARG A 402 -9.60 22.03 -17.41
C ARG A 402 -8.43 22.36 -16.46
N SER A 403 -8.73 22.78 -15.26
CA SER A 403 -7.74 22.94 -14.21
C SER A 403 -8.27 22.41 -12.87
N VAL A 404 -7.36 21.93 -12.02
CA VAL A 404 -7.62 21.61 -10.63
C VAL A 404 -6.56 22.31 -9.79
N ALA A 405 -6.96 23.28 -9.00
CA ALA A 405 -6.10 23.95 -8.02
C ALA A 405 -6.45 23.42 -6.63
N GLY A 406 -5.46 23.00 -5.88
CA GLY A 406 -5.60 22.45 -4.55
C GLY A 406 -4.73 23.18 -3.54
N LEU A 407 -5.21 23.30 -2.31
CA LEU A 407 -4.45 23.76 -1.17
C LEU A 407 -4.77 22.89 0.03
N ARG A 408 -3.71 22.39 0.71
CA ARG A 408 -3.83 21.60 1.91
C ARG A 408 -2.96 22.17 3.01
N ALA A 409 -3.49 22.20 4.23
CA ALA A 409 -2.78 22.58 5.44
C ALA A 409 -2.85 21.44 6.46
N ASP A 410 -1.71 21.00 6.94
CA ASP A 410 -1.58 19.93 7.93
C ASP A 410 -0.91 20.45 9.22
N SER A 411 -1.36 19.94 10.35
CA SER A 411 -0.79 20.19 11.66
C SER A 411 -0.63 18.87 12.40
N TYR A 412 0.57 18.60 12.87
CA TYR A 412 0.96 17.38 13.59
C TYR A 412 1.44 17.71 14.99
N ARG A 413 1.09 16.83 15.91
CA ARG A 413 1.57 16.85 17.29
C ARG A 413 2.09 15.47 17.64
N PHE A 414 3.33 15.45 18.11
CA PHE A 414 4.05 14.27 18.58
C PHE A 414 4.23 14.37 20.11
N ASP A 415 3.86 13.33 20.85
CA ASP A 415 4.06 13.19 22.29
C ASP A 415 4.66 11.80 22.54
N VAL A 416 5.91 11.75 22.98
CA VAL A 416 6.67 10.51 23.18
C VAL A 416 7.12 10.41 24.63
N ARG A 417 6.89 9.25 25.23
CA ARG A 417 7.48 8.83 26.49
C ARG A 417 8.31 7.59 26.22
N SER A 418 9.59 7.66 26.51
CA SER A 418 10.56 6.60 26.22
C SER A 418 11.30 6.20 27.48
N SER A 419 11.59 4.90 27.62
CA SER A 419 12.49 4.38 28.66
C SER A 419 13.93 4.89 28.49
N ASP A 420 14.29 5.34 27.30
CA ASP A 420 15.63 5.78 26.87
C ASP A 420 15.84 7.30 27.03
N MET A 421 14.79 8.05 27.34
CA MET A 421 14.87 9.51 27.46
C MET A 421 15.17 9.98 28.88
N THR A 422 16.22 10.76 29.05
CA THR A 422 16.48 11.53 30.26
C THR A 422 15.33 12.55 30.46
N GLY A 423 14.52 12.36 31.52
CA GLY A 423 13.32 13.16 31.76
C GLY A 423 12.00 12.52 31.26
N GLY A 424 12.06 11.37 30.61
CA GLY A 424 10.95 10.45 30.36
C GLY A 424 9.90 10.88 29.32
N ALA A 425 9.84 12.15 28.90
CA ALA A 425 8.84 12.63 27.93
C ALA A 425 9.34 13.79 27.08
N ALA A 426 9.00 13.77 25.79
CA ALA A 426 9.30 14.87 24.87
C ALA A 426 8.10 15.13 23.94
N ARG A 427 8.00 16.36 23.44
CA ARG A 427 6.92 16.81 22.56
C ARG A 427 7.46 17.65 21.42
N SER A 428 6.86 17.49 20.24
CA SER A 428 7.13 18.31 19.07
C SER A 428 5.83 18.64 18.33
N ARG A 429 5.88 19.65 17.47
CA ARG A 429 4.80 20.01 16.55
C ARG A 429 5.42 20.40 15.22
N ASP A 430 4.74 20.04 14.14
CA ASP A 430 5.13 20.47 12.80
C ASP A 430 3.89 20.84 11.96
N HIS A 431 4.10 21.65 10.93
CA HIS A 431 3.05 22.15 10.06
C HIS A 431 3.51 22.14 8.61
N GLN A 432 2.60 21.76 7.71
CA GLN A 432 2.89 21.73 6.29
C GLN A 432 1.77 22.41 5.50
N LEU A 433 2.16 23.26 4.54
CA LEU A 433 1.27 23.79 3.52
C LEU A 433 1.65 23.17 2.17
N SER A 434 0.67 22.57 1.51
CA SER A 434 0.87 21.79 0.28
C SER A 434 -0.07 22.29 -0.82
N PRO A 435 0.36 23.26 -1.66
CA PRO A 435 -0.35 23.65 -2.87
C PRO A 435 -0.19 22.61 -3.97
N SER A 436 -1.20 22.50 -4.85
CA SER A 436 -1.15 21.71 -6.08
C SER A 436 -1.88 22.44 -7.22
N LEU A 437 -1.42 22.20 -8.46
CA LEU A 437 -2.03 22.71 -9.68
C LEU A 437 -1.91 21.68 -10.78
N ASN A 438 -3.04 21.33 -11.37
CA ASN A 438 -3.13 20.44 -12.53
C ASN A 438 -3.79 21.20 -13.66
N LEU A 439 -3.14 21.24 -14.84
CA LEU A 439 -3.67 21.80 -16.05
C LEU A 439 -3.83 20.69 -17.08
N ILE A 440 -5.02 20.58 -17.65
CA ILE A 440 -5.40 19.52 -18.59
C ILE A 440 -5.86 20.18 -19.91
N PHE A 441 -5.15 19.85 -20.98
CA PHE A 441 -5.38 20.39 -22.32
C PHE A 441 -5.88 19.29 -23.25
N GLY A 442 -6.94 19.57 -24.01
CA GLY A 442 -7.57 18.64 -24.93
C GLY A 442 -8.95 18.16 -24.42
N PRO A 443 -9.53 17.08 -25.01
CA PRO A 443 -8.87 16.20 -25.98
C PRO A 443 -8.78 16.80 -27.40
N TRP A 444 -7.61 16.67 -28.03
CA TRP A 444 -7.42 16.82 -29.45
C TRP A 444 -7.09 15.45 -30.05
N ALA A 445 -7.81 15.02 -31.07
CA ALA A 445 -7.66 13.68 -31.67
C ALA A 445 -7.61 12.59 -30.59
N GLN A 446 -8.56 12.61 -29.62
CA GLN A 446 -8.66 11.67 -28.49
C GLN A 446 -7.38 11.62 -27.62
N THR A 447 -6.68 12.74 -27.51
CA THR A 447 -5.46 12.88 -26.70
C THR A 447 -5.56 14.08 -25.77
N GLU A 448 -5.32 13.87 -24.50
CA GLU A 448 -5.17 14.91 -23.46
C GLU A 448 -3.72 15.03 -23.03
N TRP A 449 -3.31 16.27 -22.73
CA TRP A 449 -2.00 16.63 -22.19
C TRP A 449 -2.15 17.18 -20.79
N TYR A 450 -1.21 16.85 -19.92
CA TYR A 450 -1.24 17.18 -18.51
C TYR A 450 0.05 17.90 -18.08
N LEU A 451 -0.12 18.98 -17.33
CA LEU A 451 0.94 19.63 -16.56
C LEU A 451 0.53 19.60 -15.10
N ASN A 452 1.30 18.89 -14.28
CA ASN A 452 1.00 18.74 -12.86
C ASN A 452 2.15 19.28 -12.03
N ALA A 453 1.83 20.08 -11.02
CA ALA A 453 2.76 20.57 -10.01
C ALA A 453 2.11 20.42 -8.62
N GLY A 454 2.86 19.99 -7.63
CA GLY A 454 2.30 19.84 -6.30
C GLY A 454 3.35 19.60 -5.24
N ASN A 455 2.97 19.89 -4.01
CA ASN A 455 3.72 19.58 -2.81
C ASN A 455 3.01 18.45 -2.05
N GLY A 456 3.81 17.56 -1.49
CA GLY A 456 3.38 16.50 -0.58
C GLY A 456 4.35 16.38 0.58
N PHE A 457 4.14 15.39 1.40
CA PHE A 457 5.01 15.09 2.53
C PHE A 457 4.79 13.64 3.00
N HIS A 458 5.74 13.16 3.80
CA HIS A 458 5.50 12.08 4.75
C HIS A 458 5.81 12.55 6.17
N SER A 459 5.08 12.03 7.16
CA SER A 459 5.45 12.19 8.56
C SER A 459 6.65 11.31 8.88
N ASN A 460 7.60 11.83 9.62
CA ASN A 460 8.67 11.05 10.20
C ASN A 460 8.21 10.36 11.49
N ASP A 461 9.00 9.41 11.96
CA ASP A 461 8.76 8.76 13.25
C ASP A 461 8.78 9.78 14.38
N ALA A 462 7.78 9.74 15.25
CA ALA A 462 7.65 10.66 16.36
C ALA A 462 8.88 10.65 17.29
N ARG A 463 9.54 9.49 17.44
CA ARG A 463 10.73 9.31 18.27
C ARG A 463 11.89 10.14 17.75
N GLY A 464 12.10 10.17 16.42
CA GLY A 464 13.09 11.04 15.77
C GLY A 464 12.65 12.52 15.78
N ALA A 465 11.34 12.81 15.61
CA ALA A 465 10.85 14.17 15.60
C ALA A 465 10.92 14.89 16.97
N VAL A 466 11.02 14.16 18.08
CA VAL A 466 11.20 14.71 19.44
C VAL A 466 12.63 14.61 19.96
N ASP A 467 13.54 13.96 19.21
CA ASP A 467 14.93 13.86 19.59
C ASP A 467 15.56 15.27 19.68
N ARG A 468 16.24 15.57 20.78
CA ARG A 468 16.90 16.86 21.02
C ARG A 468 18.33 16.92 20.52
N ALA A 469 18.98 15.77 20.38
CA ALA A 469 20.37 15.68 19.96
C ALA A 469 20.50 15.72 18.43
N ALA A 470 19.59 15.01 17.72
CA ALA A 470 19.54 14.95 16.26
C ALA A 470 18.09 14.95 15.78
N PRO A 471 17.37 16.10 15.87
CA PRO A 471 15.95 16.14 15.54
C PRO A 471 15.70 15.92 14.05
N ALA A 472 14.91 14.92 13.73
CA ALA A 472 14.34 14.76 12.40
C ALA A 472 13.21 15.79 12.18
N PRO A 473 13.01 16.33 10.95
CA PRO A 473 11.82 17.12 10.66
C PRO A 473 10.58 16.26 10.90
N GLY A 474 9.54 16.79 11.57
CA GLY A 474 8.30 16.04 11.80
C GLY A 474 7.61 15.67 10.49
N LEU A 475 7.69 16.55 9.48
CA LEU A 475 7.11 16.38 8.15
C LEU A 475 8.18 16.62 7.08
N ALA A 476 8.55 15.58 6.33
CA ALA A 476 9.53 15.68 5.24
C ALA A 476 8.82 16.07 3.94
N ARG A 477 9.18 17.21 3.40
CA ARG A 477 8.54 17.85 2.24
C ARG A 477 8.96 17.22 0.92
N THR A 478 7.99 17.05 0.02
CA THR A 478 8.22 16.64 -1.36
C THR A 478 7.64 17.66 -2.33
N ARG A 479 8.36 17.94 -3.42
CA ARG A 479 7.88 18.74 -4.55
C ARG A 479 7.86 17.90 -5.80
N GLY A 480 6.73 17.88 -6.49
CA GLY A 480 6.53 17.13 -7.73
C GLY A 480 6.23 18.03 -8.92
N LEU A 481 6.81 17.71 -10.06
CA LEU A 481 6.47 18.26 -11.39
C LEU A 481 6.29 17.10 -12.35
N GLU A 482 5.26 17.15 -13.19
CA GLU A 482 4.98 16.11 -14.18
C GLU A 482 4.42 16.72 -15.46
N VAL A 483 4.90 16.22 -16.59
CA VAL A 483 4.29 16.43 -17.92
C VAL A 483 3.86 15.07 -18.42
N GLY A 484 2.61 14.97 -18.84
CA GLY A 484 2.08 13.69 -19.31
C GLY A 484 1.08 13.83 -20.44
N MET A 485 0.77 12.70 -21.05
CA MET A 485 -0.31 12.58 -22.02
C MET A 485 -1.10 11.30 -21.81
N ARG A 486 -2.38 11.34 -22.17
CA ARG A 486 -3.24 10.18 -22.38
C ARG A 486 -3.83 10.20 -23.75
N SER A 487 -3.84 9.06 -24.44
CA SER A 487 -4.32 8.97 -25.79
C SER A 487 -5.14 7.70 -26.00
N GLU A 488 -6.27 7.85 -26.67
CA GLU A 488 -7.11 6.80 -27.22
C GLU A 488 -7.24 6.95 -28.76
N LEU A 489 -6.22 7.58 -29.37
CA LEU A 489 -6.17 7.83 -30.82
C LEU A 489 -6.20 6.52 -31.62
N LEU A 490 -5.50 5.50 -31.15
CA LEU A 490 -5.53 4.19 -31.79
C LEU A 490 -6.75 3.40 -31.30
N PRO A 491 -7.54 2.80 -32.20
CA PRO A 491 -8.72 2.05 -31.83
C PRO A 491 -8.42 0.94 -30.82
N LYS A 492 -9.17 0.93 -29.71
CA LYS A 492 -9.08 -0.09 -28.65
C LYS A 492 -7.75 -0.04 -27.86
N VAL A 493 -6.94 1.00 -28.03
CA VAL A 493 -5.71 1.23 -27.28
C VAL A 493 -5.90 2.44 -26.39
N GLN A 494 -5.55 2.29 -25.12
CA GLN A 494 -5.42 3.37 -24.16
C GLN A 494 -3.96 3.48 -23.76
N SER A 495 -3.33 4.61 -24.04
CA SER A 495 -1.92 4.87 -23.72
C SER A 495 -1.80 6.03 -22.75
N ALA A 496 -0.87 5.93 -21.81
CA ALA A 496 -0.45 7.02 -20.94
C ALA A 496 1.08 7.07 -20.93
N LEU A 497 1.62 8.28 -21.08
CA LEU A 497 3.05 8.56 -21.01
C LEU A 497 3.25 9.72 -20.06
N SER A 498 4.26 9.66 -19.19
CA SER A 498 4.64 10.78 -18.35
C SER A 498 6.14 10.89 -18.13
N LEU A 499 6.58 12.12 -17.96
CA LEU A 499 7.89 12.51 -17.47
C LEU A 499 7.71 13.24 -16.15
N TYR A 500 8.44 12.83 -15.13
CA TYR A 500 8.29 13.42 -13.79
C TYR A 500 9.62 13.77 -13.14
N ARG A 501 9.53 14.70 -12.21
CA ARG A 501 10.59 15.04 -11.26
C ARG A 501 9.99 15.17 -9.86
N LEU A 502 10.60 14.52 -8.89
CA LEU A 502 10.28 14.60 -7.47
C LEU A 502 11.54 15.04 -6.71
N ASP A 503 11.44 16.11 -5.94
CA ASP A 503 12.49 16.59 -5.03
C ASP A 503 12.00 16.41 -3.60
N MET A 504 12.74 15.63 -2.79
CA MET A 504 12.47 15.41 -1.37
C MET A 504 13.44 16.18 -0.51
N ALA A 505 12.97 16.73 0.60
CA ALA A 505 13.79 17.44 1.56
C ALA A 505 14.65 16.50 2.42
N SER A 506 14.18 15.27 2.66
CA SER A 506 14.84 14.24 3.44
C SER A 506 14.36 12.86 3.02
N GLU A 507 15.27 11.91 2.84
CA GLU A 507 14.93 10.48 2.74
C GLU A 507 14.65 9.93 4.14
N LEU A 508 13.85 8.86 4.20
CA LEU A 508 13.83 8.00 5.37
C LEU A 508 14.74 6.81 5.12
N VAL A 509 15.71 6.63 6.00
CA VAL A 509 16.61 5.47 5.98
C VAL A 509 16.26 4.60 7.17
N TYR A 510 15.89 3.36 6.91
CA TYR A 510 15.67 2.38 7.96
C TYR A 510 17.01 1.83 8.44
N VAL A 511 17.28 1.94 9.73
CA VAL A 511 18.47 1.37 10.37
C VAL A 511 18.03 0.12 11.13
N GLY A 512 18.19 -1.05 10.50
CA GLY A 512 17.60 -2.32 10.91
C GLY A 512 17.81 -2.70 12.37
N ASP A 513 19.07 -2.63 12.85
CA ASP A 513 19.44 -3.06 14.20
C ASP A 513 19.10 -2.04 15.29
N ALA A 514 18.93 -0.77 14.94
CA ALA A 514 18.54 0.28 15.87
C ALA A 514 17.01 0.38 16.05
N GLY A 515 16.23 -0.29 15.18
CA GLY A 515 14.77 -0.21 15.17
C GLY A 515 14.25 1.22 14.97
N ASN A 516 15.03 2.06 14.31
CA ASN A 516 14.74 3.46 14.02
C ASN A 516 14.77 3.73 12.53
N THR A 517 13.98 4.73 12.10
CA THR A 517 14.18 5.41 10.84
C THR A 517 14.95 6.71 11.09
N GLU A 518 16.01 6.92 10.35
CA GLU A 518 16.79 8.15 10.39
C GLU A 518 16.48 9.04 9.20
N ALA A 519 16.52 10.36 9.42
CA ALA A 519 16.40 11.33 8.35
C ALA A 519 17.70 11.32 7.52
N GLY A 520 17.61 10.83 6.29
CA GLY A 520 18.70 10.87 5.33
C GLY A 520 18.80 12.20 4.58
N PRO A 521 19.73 12.30 3.62
CA PRO A 521 19.93 13.51 2.82
C PRO A 521 18.71 13.81 1.94
N ALA A 522 18.64 15.06 1.46
CA ALA A 522 17.69 15.43 0.41
C ALA A 522 17.93 14.61 -0.86
N SER A 523 16.90 14.41 -1.66
CA SER A 523 17.02 13.61 -2.88
C SER A 523 16.25 14.18 -4.07
N ARG A 524 16.61 13.70 -5.25
CA ARG A 524 15.85 13.94 -6.48
C ARG A 524 15.64 12.66 -7.25
N ARG A 525 14.40 12.51 -7.72
CA ARG A 525 14.01 11.48 -8.67
C ARG A 525 13.51 12.10 -9.96
N THR A 526 13.97 11.55 -11.09
CA THR A 526 13.45 11.85 -12.43
C THR A 526 13.16 10.56 -13.14
N GLY A 527 12.09 10.53 -13.90
CA GLY A 527 11.73 9.29 -14.59
C GLY A 527 10.75 9.47 -15.75
N ILE A 528 10.57 8.37 -16.45
CA ILE A 528 9.61 8.20 -17.53
C ILE A 528 8.75 6.97 -17.26
N GLU A 529 7.46 7.07 -17.47
CA GLU A 529 6.50 5.99 -17.30
C GLU A 529 5.63 5.88 -18.53
N LEU A 530 5.45 4.66 -19.04
CA LEU A 530 4.58 4.30 -20.15
C LEU A 530 3.61 3.22 -19.71
N SER A 531 2.32 3.41 -19.93
CA SER A 531 1.29 2.41 -19.67
C SER A 531 0.41 2.29 -20.91
N ASN A 532 0.23 1.07 -21.40
CA ASN A 532 -0.64 0.78 -22.53
C ASN A 532 -1.61 -0.35 -22.17
N TYR A 533 -2.86 -0.14 -22.50
CA TYR A 533 -3.90 -1.14 -22.44
C TYR A 533 -4.49 -1.32 -23.83
N TYR A 534 -4.45 -2.54 -24.35
CA TYR A 534 -4.98 -2.90 -25.66
C TYR A 534 -6.02 -4.00 -25.57
N LYS A 535 -7.22 -3.76 -26.06
CA LYS A 535 -8.33 -4.73 -26.05
C LYS A 535 -8.80 -5.01 -27.50
N PRO A 536 -8.04 -5.80 -28.29
CA PRO A 536 -8.38 -6.07 -29.68
C PRO A 536 -9.74 -6.75 -29.85
N PHE A 537 -10.08 -7.65 -28.92
CA PHE A 537 -11.32 -8.39 -28.89
C PHE A 537 -11.99 -8.29 -27.51
N LYS A 538 -13.30 -8.52 -27.42
CA LYS A 538 -14.03 -8.50 -26.14
C LYS A 538 -13.47 -9.52 -25.13
N TRP A 539 -12.85 -10.59 -25.60
CA TRP A 539 -12.32 -11.70 -24.84
C TRP A 539 -10.81 -11.65 -24.60
N LEU A 540 -10.07 -10.69 -25.17
CA LEU A 540 -8.62 -10.59 -25.08
C LEU A 540 -8.21 -9.17 -24.68
N SER A 541 -7.40 -9.05 -23.64
CA SER A 541 -6.72 -7.80 -23.27
C SER A 541 -5.23 -8.01 -23.05
N LEU A 542 -4.47 -6.97 -23.38
CA LEU A 542 -3.03 -6.89 -23.15
C LEU A 542 -2.74 -5.60 -22.39
N ASP A 543 -1.90 -5.70 -21.37
CA ASP A 543 -1.36 -4.58 -20.61
C ASP A 543 0.16 -4.57 -20.76
N LEU A 544 0.75 -3.40 -20.97
CA LEU A 544 2.20 -3.20 -20.98
C LEU A 544 2.52 -1.93 -20.19
N ASP A 545 3.21 -2.09 -19.10
CA ASP A 545 3.67 -0.99 -18.24
C ASP A 545 5.19 -1.00 -18.15
N LEU A 546 5.82 0.14 -18.44
CA LEU A 546 7.26 0.36 -18.33
C LEU A 546 7.53 1.62 -17.50
N ALA A 547 8.43 1.55 -16.55
CA ALA A 547 8.84 2.67 -15.74
C ALA A 547 10.36 2.69 -15.56
N PHE A 548 10.98 3.85 -15.79
CA PHE A 548 12.40 4.06 -15.56
C PHE A 548 12.57 5.27 -14.64
N ALA A 549 13.43 5.13 -13.63
CA ALA A 549 13.68 6.13 -12.63
C ALA A 549 15.18 6.30 -12.37
N LYS A 550 15.61 7.55 -12.17
CA LYS A 550 16.94 7.90 -11.69
C LYS A 550 16.79 8.63 -10.36
N ALA A 551 17.21 7.99 -9.28
CA ALA A 551 17.20 8.54 -7.93
C ALA A 551 18.62 8.96 -7.54
N ARG A 552 18.77 10.16 -6.94
CA ARG A 552 20.06 10.71 -6.49
C ARG A 552 19.89 11.47 -5.19
N ALA A 553 20.74 11.18 -4.23
CA ALA A 553 20.95 11.98 -3.03
C ALA A 553 21.56 13.35 -3.40
N ARG A 554 21.28 14.37 -2.58
CA ARG A 554 21.70 15.75 -2.78
C ARG A 554 21.98 16.43 -1.45
N GLY A 555 22.85 17.43 -1.47
CA GLY A 555 23.16 18.26 -0.32
C GLY A 555 24.66 18.29 0.00
N ALA A 556 25.04 19.16 0.92
CA ALA A 556 26.44 19.40 1.27
C ALA A 556 27.14 18.20 1.96
N GLY A 557 26.36 17.23 2.47
CA GLY A 557 26.90 16.02 3.12
C GLY A 557 27.06 14.82 2.17
N VAL A 558 26.73 14.96 0.88
CA VAL A 558 26.84 13.87 -0.11
C VAL A 558 28.17 13.98 -0.82
N ALA A 559 29.05 12.98 -0.68
CA ALA A 559 30.32 12.95 -1.34
C ALA A 559 30.18 12.74 -2.86
N ALA A 560 31.16 13.25 -3.62
CA ALA A 560 31.19 13.05 -5.07
C ALA A 560 31.37 11.56 -5.39
N GLY A 561 30.45 11.00 -6.20
CA GLY A 561 30.42 9.57 -6.52
C GLY A 561 29.50 8.75 -5.62
N GLU A 562 29.03 9.30 -4.48
CA GLU A 562 28.13 8.64 -3.50
C GLU A 562 26.70 9.19 -3.57
N GLU A 563 26.23 9.56 -4.76
CA GLU A 563 24.89 10.14 -4.93
C GLU A 563 23.78 9.08 -5.16
N ARG A 564 24.10 7.79 -5.17
CA ARG A 564 23.09 6.75 -5.34
C ARG A 564 22.25 6.61 -4.08
N ILE A 565 21.01 6.22 -4.28
CA ILE A 565 20.12 5.83 -3.16
C ILE A 565 20.07 4.31 -3.14
N ALA A 566 20.55 3.73 -2.04
CA ALA A 566 20.57 2.28 -1.86
C ALA A 566 19.15 1.69 -1.99
N GLY A 567 19.03 0.59 -2.71
CA GLY A 567 17.74 -0.08 -2.97
C GLY A 567 16.83 0.59 -4.01
N ALA A 568 17.19 1.76 -4.58
CA ALA A 568 16.37 2.44 -5.58
C ALA A 568 16.33 1.67 -6.90
N VAL A 569 15.18 1.12 -7.27
CA VAL A 569 14.97 0.35 -8.52
C VAL A 569 14.99 1.31 -9.71
N GLU A 570 15.87 1.03 -10.69
CA GLU A 570 16.08 1.90 -11.86
C GLU A 570 15.13 1.62 -13.01
N GLY A 571 14.56 0.41 -13.10
CA GLY A 571 13.64 0.03 -14.16
C GLY A 571 12.63 -1.02 -13.72
N VAL A 572 11.40 -0.87 -14.16
CA VAL A 572 10.30 -1.81 -13.90
C VAL A 572 9.55 -2.04 -15.21
N GLY A 573 9.23 -3.32 -15.48
CA GLY A 573 8.41 -3.72 -16.61
C GLY A 573 7.34 -4.72 -16.19
N GLN A 574 6.12 -4.54 -16.66
CA GLN A 574 5.05 -5.50 -16.49
C GLN A 574 4.35 -5.71 -17.83
N PHE A 575 4.14 -6.95 -18.19
CA PHE A 575 3.31 -7.35 -19.31
C PHE A 575 2.27 -8.35 -18.83
N ALA A 576 1.01 -8.13 -19.20
CA ALA A 576 -0.05 -9.07 -18.91
C ALA A 576 -0.90 -9.34 -20.16
N LEU A 577 -1.22 -10.60 -20.36
CA LEU A 577 -2.19 -11.07 -21.35
C LEU A 577 -3.33 -11.72 -20.58
N SER A 578 -4.58 -11.30 -20.85
CA SER A 578 -5.77 -11.88 -20.20
C SER A 578 -6.78 -12.32 -21.25
N VAL A 579 -7.33 -13.50 -21.06
CA VAL A 579 -8.32 -14.15 -21.94
C VAL A 579 -9.56 -14.52 -21.12
N ASP A 580 -10.76 -14.20 -21.67
CA ASP A 580 -12.05 -14.60 -21.11
C ASP A 580 -12.99 -14.97 -22.26
N ARG A 581 -13.00 -16.25 -22.67
CA ARG A 581 -13.71 -16.73 -23.87
C ARG A 581 -14.50 -18.01 -23.58
N GLY A 582 -15.81 -17.85 -23.56
CA GLY A 582 -16.74 -18.96 -23.31
C GLY A 582 -16.54 -19.53 -21.89
N PRO A 583 -16.30 -20.83 -21.74
CA PRO A 583 -16.03 -21.41 -20.43
C PRO A 583 -14.59 -21.17 -19.95
N TRP A 584 -13.68 -20.71 -20.82
CA TRP A 584 -12.28 -20.54 -20.53
C TRP A 584 -11.95 -19.13 -20.07
N SER A 585 -11.17 -19.04 -19.02
CA SER A 585 -10.49 -17.82 -18.57
C SER A 585 -9.02 -18.08 -18.39
N GLY A 586 -8.17 -17.08 -18.53
CA GLY A 586 -6.74 -17.23 -18.28
C GLY A 586 -6.02 -15.92 -18.27
N ALA A 587 -4.85 -15.91 -17.64
CA ALA A 587 -3.93 -14.77 -17.67
C ALA A 587 -2.49 -15.28 -17.67
N LEU A 588 -1.62 -14.53 -18.36
CA LEU A 588 -0.17 -14.67 -18.28
C LEU A 588 0.39 -13.33 -17.89
N ARG A 589 1.28 -13.29 -16.91
CA ARG A 589 1.92 -12.08 -16.43
C ARG A 589 3.43 -12.25 -16.39
N LEU A 590 4.12 -11.34 -17.04
CA LEU A 590 5.56 -11.16 -16.97
C LEU A 590 5.87 -9.92 -16.12
N ARG A 591 6.80 -10.05 -15.18
CA ARG A 591 7.22 -9.00 -14.26
C ARG A 591 8.74 -8.89 -14.29
N TYR A 592 9.24 -7.69 -14.60
CA TYR A 592 10.66 -7.34 -14.59
C TYR A 592 10.93 -6.29 -13.51
N VAL A 593 11.92 -6.54 -12.69
CA VAL A 593 12.50 -5.59 -11.73
C VAL A 593 13.96 -5.41 -12.09
N GLY A 594 14.37 -4.19 -12.37
CA GLY A 594 15.73 -3.88 -12.81
C GLY A 594 16.77 -4.01 -11.69
N ALA A 595 18.03 -4.05 -12.11
CA ALA A 595 19.15 -3.97 -11.21
C ALA A 595 19.13 -2.63 -10.43
N ARG A 596 19.67 -2.65 -9.19
CA ARG A 596 19.67 -1.49 -8.30
C ARG A 596 20.96 -1.40 -7.48
N PRO A 597 21.41 -0.20 -7.14
CA PRO A 597 22.54 -0.03 -6.22
C PRO A 597 22.17 -0.54 -4.81
N LEU A 598 23.13 -1.13 -4.10
CA LEU A 598 22.99 -1.51 -2.69
C LEU A 598 23.79 -0.59 -1.77
N VAL A 599 24.68 0.22 -2.34
CA VAL A 599 25.50 1.24 -1.66
C VAL A 599 25.52 2.53 -2.49
N GLU A 600 25.87 3.63 -1.85
CA GLU A 600 25.77 5.00 -2.40
C GLU A 600 26.78 5.25 -3.53
N ASP A 601 27.95 4.63 -3.49
CA ASP A 601 29.00 4.71 -4.52
C ASP A 601 28.75 3.77 -5.72
N ASN A 602 27.67 2.94 -5.65
CA ASN A 602 27.30 1.98 -6.69
C ASN A 602 28.32 0.83 -6.92
N SER A 603 29.26 0.61 -6.01
CA SER A 603 30.24 -0.48 -6.10
C SER A 603 29.59 -1.87 -5.97
N VAL A 604 28.49 -1.97 -5.19
CA VAL A 604 27.71 -3.19 -5.02
C VAL A 604 26.31 -3.00 -5.56
N ARG A 605 25.84 -3.97 -6.36
CA ARG A 605 24.51 -3.92 -6.99
C ARG A 605 23.76 -5.24 -6.85
N ALA A 606 22.46 -5.17 -6.60
CA ALA A 606 21.56 -6.29 -6.79
C ALA A 606 21.26 -6.50 -8.28
N ALA A 607 21.24 -7.74 -8.71
CA ALA A 607 20.84 -8.11 -10.06
C ALA A 607 19.33 -7.86 -10.29
N GLY A 608 18.95 -7.68 -11.55
CA GLY A 608 17.56 -7.63 -11.95
C GLY A 608 16.90 -9.02 -11.93
N SER A 609 15.57 -9.05 -11.83
CA SER A 609 14.77 -10.27 -11.80
C SER A 609 13.65 -10.21 -12.84
N THR A 610 13.35 -11.37 -13.48
CA THR A 610 12.21 -11.50 -14.39
C THR A 610 11.43 -12.76 -14.02
N THR A 611 10.20 -12.59 -13.58
CA THR A 611 9.30 -13.70 -13.21
C THR A 611 8.10 -13.77 -14.13
N MET A 612 7.58 -14.97 -14.32
CA MET A 612 6.38 -15.25 -15.09
C MET A 612 5.39 -16.04 -14.25
N ASN A 613 4.18 -15.50 -14.12
CA ASN A 613 3.05 -16.13 -13.45
C ASN A 613 1.92 -16.33 -14.45
N GLY A 614 1.08 -17.33 -14.23
CA GLY A 614 -0.05 -17.59 -15.11
C GLY A 614 -1.19 -18.29 -14.41
N ARG A 615 -2.39 -18.16 -14.96
CA ARG A 615 -3.58 -18.89 -14.52
C ARG A 615 -4.40 -19.34 -15.72
N ILE A 616 -5.11 -20.43 -15.54
CA ILE A 616 -6.09 -20.94 -16.47
C ILE A 616 -7.30 -21.44 -15.69
N GLY A 617 -8.48 -21.03 -16.11
CA GLY A 617 -9.75 -21.44 -15.50
C GLY A 617 -10.71 -22.04 -16.52
N TYR A 618 -11.46 -23.03 -16.09
CA TYR A 618 -12.51 -23.66 -16.88
C TYR A 618 -13.82 -23.72 -16.07
N ARG A 619 -14.87 -23.11 -16.62
CA ARG A 619 -16.21 -23.12 -16.01
C ARG A 619 -17.03 -24.27 -16.55
N LEU A 620 -17.38 -25.20 -15.66
CA LEU A 620 -18.26 -26.31 -15.96
C LEU A 620 -19.71 -25.86 -16.14
N ALA A 621 -20.52 -26.70 -16.81
CA ALA A 621 -21.91 -26.38 -17.09
C ALA A 621 -22.76 -26.13 -15.82
N ASN A 622 -22.41 -26.77 -14.69
CA ASN A 622 -23.04 -26.54 -13.39
C ASN A 622 -22.60 -25.25 -12.67
N GLY A 623 -21.77 -24.41 -13.34
CA GLY A 623 -21.27 -23.16 -12.81
C GLY A 623 -20.07 -23.29 -11.85
N LEU A 624 -19.53 -24.49 -11.65
CA LEU A 624 -18.27 -24.68 -10.91
C LEU A 624 -17.10 -24.20 -11.78
N LEU A 625 -16.23 -23.35 -11.24
CA LEU A 625 -14.99 -22.91 -11.88
C LEU A 625 -13.84 -23.72 -11.29
N LEU A 626 -13.10 -24.41 -12.15
CA LEU A 626 -11.82 -25.04 -11.85
C LEU A 626 -10.72 -24.10 -12.34
N GLU A 627 -9.77 -23.73 -11.48
CA GLU A 627 -8.69 -22.83 -11.80
C GLU A 627 -7.34 -23.41 -11.37
N ILE A 628 -6.35 -23.28 -12.23
CA ILE A 628 -4.95 -23.62 -11.93
C ILE A 628 -4.14 -22.33 -12.05
N GLU A 629 -3.40 -22.01 -11.01
CA GLU A 629 -2.45 -20.91 -10.98
C GLU A 629 -1.02 -21.45 -10.87
N GLY A 630 -0.10 -20.82 -11.59
CA GLY A 630 1.32 -21.13 -11.53
C GLY A 630 2.14 -19.88 -11.28
N PHE A 631 3.05 -19.97 -10.33
CA PHE A 631 3.95 -18.89 -9.93
C PHE A 631 5.39 -19.25 -10.27
N ASN A 632 6.19 -18.25 -10.63
CA ASN A 632 7.58 -18.39 -11.05
C ASN A 632 7.74 -19.54 -12.08
N LEU A 633 6.92 -19.57 -13.13
CA LEU A 633 6.87 -20.62 -14.14
C LEU A 633 8.22 -20.82 -14.85
N THR A 634 9.04 -19.78 -14.91
CA THR A 634 10.39 -19.79 -15.52
C THR A 634 11.47 -20.36 -14.60
N ARG A 635 11.14 -20.76 -13.37
CA ARG A 635 12.07 -21.31 -12.36
C ARG A 635 13.27 -20.38 -12.08
N ARG A 636 13.01 -19.08 -12.04
CA ARG A 636 14.08 -18.13 -11.70
C ARG A 636 14.53 -18.36 -10.26
N ARG A 637 15.84 -18.18 -10.04
CA ARG A 637 16.50 -18.26 -8.73
C ARG A 637 17.04 -16.90 -8.31
N ASP A 638 16.32 -15.84 -8.64
CA ASP A 638 16.71 -14.48 -8.33
C ASP A 638 16.40 -14.13 -6.86
N SER A 639 16.79 -12.93 -6.43
CA SER A 639 16.46 -12.41 -5.11
C SER A 639 15.21 -11.54 -5.18
N ALA A 640 14.28 -11.73 -4.24
CA ALA A 640 13.12 -10.84 -4.06
C ALA A 640 13.59 -9.47 -3.58
N ILE A 641 14.54 -9.49 -2.65
CA ILE A 641 15.22 -8.32 -2.11
C ILE A 641 16.69 -8.65 -1.81
N ALA A 642 17.56 -7.65 -1.84
CA ALA A 642 18.95 -7.75 -1.41
C ALA A 642 19.39 -6.44 -0.76
N TYR A 643 20.25 -6.57 0.24
CA TYR A 643 20.90 -5.50 0.99
C TYR A 643 22.39 -5.76 1.08
N TYR A 644 23.19 -4.75 1.45
CA TYR A 644 24.62 -4.92 1.69
C TYR A 644 24.98 -4.33 3.05
N TYR A 645 25.42 -5.19 3.97
CA TYR A 645 25.79 -4.82 5.33
C TYR A 645 26.73 -5.86 5.95
N ALA A 646 27.34 -5.48 7.09
CA ALA A 646 28.18 -6.37 7.86
C ALA A 646 27.35 -7.39 8.64
N SER A 647 27.78 -8.66 8.63
CA SER A 647 27.23 -9.72 9.47
C SER A 647 28.32 -10.67 9.92
N ARG A 648 28.01 -11.49 10.93
CA ARG A 648 28.91 -12.51 11.43
C ARG A 648 28.15 -13.81 11.66
N LEU A 649 28.58 -14.88 11.00
CA LEU A 649 28.04 -16.21 11.24
C LEU A 649 28.67 -16.83 12.50
N ASP A 650 27.98 -17.84 13.05
CA ASP A 650 28.58 -18.67 14.13
C ASP A 650 29.90 -19.30 13.65
N GLY A 651 30.93 -19.22 14.48
CA GLY A 651 32.28 -19.67 14.16
C GLY A 651 33.15 -18.75 13.30
N GLU A 652 32.60 -17.66 12.72
CA GLU A 652 33.44 -16.65 12.04
C GLU A 652 34.22 -15.81 13.07
N SER A 653 35.51 -15.54 12.76
CA SER A 653 36.40 -14.79 13.66
C SER A 653 36.15 -13.27 13.66
N ALA A 654 35.53 -12.74 12.58
CA ALA A 654 35.28 -11.32 12.41
C ALA A 654 34.03 -11.06 11.57
N ALA A 655 33.49 -9.86 11.69
CA ALA A 655 32.41 -9.35 10.81
C ALA A 655 32.87 -9.31 9.35
N ARG A 656 31.94 -9.52 8.43
CA ARG A 656 32.15 -9.45 6.98
C ARG A 656 31.03 -8.68 6.32
N ASP A 657 31.39 -7.70 5.51
CA ASP A 657 30.44 -7.05 4.61
C ASP A 657 30.07 -8.02 3.48
N ASP A 658 28.77 -8.17 3.23
CA ASP A 658 28.27 -9.08 2.20
C ASP A 658 26.90 -8.64 1.69
N VAL A 659 26.52 -9.21 0.54
CA VAL A 659 25.15 -9.15 0.05
C VAL A 659 24.29 -10.14 0.84
N HIS A 660 23.26 -9.62 1.48
CA HIS A 660 22.24 -10.42 2.15
C HIS A 660 20.97 -10.38 1.33
N PHE A 661 20.39 -11.52 1.05
CA PHE A 661 19.22 -11.60 0.18
C PHE A 661 18.14 -12.53 0.73
N HIS A 662 16.90 -12.21 0.40
CA HIS A 662 15.76 -13.12 0.51
C HIS A 662 15.42 -13.63 -0.90
N PRO A 663 15.29 -14.96 -1.12
CA PRO A 663 15.03 -15.52 -2.44
C PRO A 663 13.60 -15.22 -2.88
N ILE A 664 13.37 -15.15 -4.20
CA ILE A 664 12.01 -15.23 -4.74
C ILE A 664 11.44 -16.61 -4.50
N GLU A 665 10.11 -16.69 -4.41
CA GLU A 665 9.39 -17.93 -4.26
C GLU A 665 9.78 -18.95 -5.34
N SER A 666 9.95 -20.22 -4.95
CA SER A 666 10.16 -21.29 -5.90
C SER A 666 8.96 -21.46 -6.83
N ARG A 667 9.16 -22.11 -7.98
CA ARG A 667 8.02 -22.46 -8.85
C ARG A 667 6.99 -23.27 -8.09
N SER A 668 5.75 -22.80 -8.09
CA SER A 668 4.65 -23.48 -7.42
C SER A 668 3.35 -23.43 -8.23
N LEU A 669 2.49 -24.42 -7.99
CA LEU A 669 1.17 -24.55 -8.58
C LEU A 669 0.11 -24.58 -7.49
N ARG A 670 -1.03 -23.94 -7.76
CA ARG A 670 -2.23 -23.96 -6.93
C ARG A 670 -3.42 -24.38 -7.76
N LEU A 671 -4.30 -25.18 -7.18
CA LEU A 671 -5.58 -25.60 -7.75
C LEU A 671 -6.69 -24.97 -6.90
N THR A 672 -7.63 -24.29 -7.55
CA THR A 672 -8.76 -23.64 -6.88
C THR A 672 -10.07 -24.12 -7.48
N LEU A 673 -11.02 -24.44 -6.62
CA LEU A 673 -12.41 -24.68 -6.97
C LEU A 673 -13.23 -23.50 -6.49
N VAL A 674 -14.02 -22.89 -7.38
CA VAL A 674 -14.91 -21.79 -7.04
C VAL A 674 -16.34 -22.13 -7.44
N LYS A 675 -17.26 -22.04 -6.50
CA LYS A 675 -18.69 -22.16 -6.73
C LYS A 675 -19.38 -20.85 -6.39
N LYS A 676 -20.19 -20.35 -7.32
CA LYS A 676 -21.10 -19.21 -7.09
C LYS A 676 -22.54 -19.71 -7.18
N TRP A 677 -23.41 -19.28 -6.28
CA TRP A 677 -24.83 -19.64 -6.24
C TRP A 677 -25.72 -18.52 -5.74
#